data_a7d67d707db7912a15fa5daadb3f7fb9
#
_entry.id   a7d67d707db7912a15fa5daadb3f7fb9
#
_cell.length_a   1.000
_cell.length_b   1.000
_cell.length_c   1.000
_cell.angle_alpha   90.00
_cell.angle_beta   90.00
_cell.angle_gamma   90.00
#
_symmetry.space_group_name_H-M   'P 1'
#
loop_
_entity.id
_entity.type
_entity.pdbx_description
1 polymer ?
#
loop_
_entity_poly.entity_id
_entity_poly.type
_entity_poly.pdbx_seq_one_letter_code
_entity_poly.pdbx_strand_id
1 'polypeptide(L)'
;MALEIGGGARVCPVSLVHMRRVVRRCAAVGVFACAAVAHAQPAEIFPVSKVQRGQTGYGLTTFSGTKPERFSFEVVSVVHNFLPKQDIILVKSDDPKMAVTGFWQGMSGSPLYLDDKIVCAFSYGFKFNKVALGGCTPIEYMKHEGDAFRRGKAIQAAGGNYKTIEPMAATLDDWRRLTPTVDAAQAMAALGPARKSWLLSAPLPAPVTRPSAIDDQTMTAAMPLSLAGFSAPAYGQLEKLFGDSNIVPVRAGGAAGTSGTSSTVAAGGKAEAGPTKFVPGAPLAVEMIRGDMSAAGICTVSYVEGDKILSCGHPIFQTGETYAPVSTASIHAVVPSAQSAFLMGTSINEIGSLVQDRQAAIVADTSLRSPTIPIDISITSGTDKHVEKGAFHVEVLNNKFLTPSLAGAAVMNAINYYLPDRDDVTARVESQVRIKGGEPISFVDYVYANDGAANVMGAVRGLRVLVPLMLNPYAPVTIERVDLKVDLKFEANYGEIKEVKVPTSDLVVGHNTLKVLMSTWDGKDVVEDVPVDVPDNLAGSIVQVEVCAGDAAKLDAPPPVDLPSLLHAFRSLLPGTIWAVTLYPADEGVALDGKLVRDLPQSALDKLHPQSHTQRAQLYRPISRTKSPAKRVVNGSSSTLVRVRAR
;
A
#
# COMPACT_ATOMS: atom_id res chain seq x y z
N MET A 1 68.22 -7.05 10.36
CA MET A 1 69.10 -6.12 9.66
C MET A 1 68.32 -4.80 9.64
N ALA A 2 68.29 -4.03 10.73
CA ALA A 2 69.29 -3.07 11.21
C ALA A 2 69.47 -1.90 10.25
N LEU A 3 69.02 -0.79 10.64
CA LEU A 3 69.51 0.50 11.11
C LEU A 3 68.47 1.57 10.90
N GLU A 4 67.88 2.19 11.90
CA GLU A 4 68.34 3.22 12.85
C GLU A 4 68.97 4.44 12.22
N ILE A 5 68.53 5.55 12.73
CA ILE A 5 69.09 6.83 13.20
C ILE A 5 68.39 8.00 12.51
N GLY A 6 67.77 9.02 13.13
CA GLY A 6 67.95 9.55 14.47
C GLY A 6 68.04 11.07 14.41
N GLY A 7 67.44 11.74 15.34
CA GLY A 7 67.74 13.09 15.79
C GLY A 7 67.11 14.25 15.03
N GLY A 8 66.62 15.30 15.66
CA GLY A 8 66.68 15.77 17.03
C GLY A 8 66.03 17.10 17.13
N ALA A 9 65.39 17.30 18.24
CA ALA A 9 64.69 18.51 18.69
C ALA A 9 65.67 19.72 18.79
N ARG A 10 65.12 20.92 18.55
CA ARG A 10 65.52 22.12 19.32
C ARG A 10 64.31 23.04 19.51
N VAL A 11 63.93 23.09 20.74
CA VAL A 11 63.19 24.17 21.39
C VAL A 11 64.18 25.25 21.71
N CYS A 12 63.85 26.54 21.50
CA CYS A 12 64.22 27.58 22.44
C CYS A 12 63.42 28.87 22.17
N PRO A 13 63.30 29.67 23.19
CA PRO A 13 62.10 30.52 23.40
C PRO A 13 62.43 32.03 23.41
N VAL A 14 61.37 32.83 23.72
CA VAL A 14 61.40 34.16 24.34
C VAL A 14 61.73 35.36 23.44
N SER A 15 60.82 36.29 23.27
CA SER A 15 60.86 37.53 24.05
C SER A 15 59.66 38.42 23.73
N LEU A 16 58.90 38.75 24.78
CA LEU A 16 58.15 40.01 24.87
C LEU A 16 59.16 41.17 24.92
N VAL A 17 58.90 42.23 24.17
CA VAL A 17 59.08 43.60 24.61
C VAL A 17 58.62 44.59 23.53
N HIS A 18 57.61 45.43 23.88
CA HIS A 18 57.34 46.80 23.49
C HIS A 18 57.41 47.25 22.03
N MET A 19 56.28 47.72 21.50
CA MET A 19 56.16 49.21 21.35
C MET A 19 54.76 49.69 21.03
N ARG A 20 54.31 50.59 21.83
CA ARG A 20 53.12 51.43 21.67
C ARG A 20 53.25 52.39 20.48
N ARG A 21 52.06 52.78 19.98
CA ARG A 21 51.71 53.94 19.17
C ARG A 21 51.89 53.83 17.67
N VAL A 22 50.75 53.72 16.98
CA VAL A 22 50.18 54.85 16.22
C VAL A 22 48.70 54.56 15.91
N VAL A 23 47.81 55.35 16.51
CA VAL A 23 46.41 55.45 16.11
C VAL A 23 46.39 56.25 14.81
N ARG A 24 45.88 55.67 13.75
CA ARG A 24 45.30 56.42 12.62
C ARG A 24 44.07 55.72 12.11
N ARG A 25 42.96 56.42 12.26
CA ARG A 25 41.62 56.27 11.76
C ARG A 25 41.59 55.68 10.31
N CYS A 26 40.99 54.51 10.16
CA CYS A 26 40.25 54.16 8.95
C CYS A 26 38.90 53.64 9.40
N ALA A 27 37.87 54.50 9.29
CA ALA A 27 36.48 54.11 9.42
C ALA A 27 36.13 53.24 8.20
N ALA A 28 36.26 51.92 8.34
CA ALA A 28 35.68 50.96 7.43
C ALA A 28 34.20 50.85 7.82
N VAL A 29 33.32 51.48 7.04
CA VAL A 29 31.87 51.26 7.06
C VAL A 29 31.66 49.81 6.65
N GLY A 30 31.55 48.91 7.64
CA GLY A 30 31.04 47.56 7.43
C GLY A 30 29.55 47.64 7.13
N VAL A 31 29.18 47.62 5.86
CA VAL A 31 27.80 47.32 5.43
C VAL A 31 27.58 45.86 5.79
N PHE A 32 27.01 45.60 6.97
CA PHE A 32 26.33 44.34 7.26
C PHE A 32 25.13 44.31 6.31
N ALA A 33 25.27 43.66 5.17
CA ALA A 33 24.17 43.20 4.39
C ALA A 33 23.47 42.10 5.24
N CYS A 34 22.52 42.51 6.08
CA CYS A 34 21.47 41.61 6.53
C CYS A 34 20.79 41.10 5.25
N ALA A 35 21.16 39.91 4.82
CA ALA A 35 20.33 39.14 3.94
C ALA A 35 19.03 38.88 4.68
N ALA A 36 18.07 39.81 4.55
CA ALA A 36 16.69 39.57 4.92
C ALA A 36 16.29 38.33 4.13
N VAL A 37 16.09 37.22 4.83
CA VAL A 37 15.37 36.08 4.29
C VAL A 37 13.99 36.62 3.98
N ALA A 38 13.78 37.03 2.74
CA ALA A 38 12.47 37.44 2.25
C ALA A 38 11.59 36.19 2.37
N HIS A 39 10.84 36.09 3.43
CA HIS A 39 9.69 35.21 3.48
C HIS A 39 8.77 35.71 2.36
N ALA A 40 8.64 34.95 1.29
CA ALA A 40 7.69 35.24 0.25
C ALA A 40 6.31 35.40 0.92
N GLN A 41 5.76 36.60 0.90
CA GLN A 41 4.41 36.83 1.43
C GLN A 41 3.44 35.97 0.60
N PRO A 42 2.43 35.35 1.24
CA PRO A 42 1.41 34.62 0.54
C PRO A 42 0.78 35.51 -0.55
N ALA A 43 0.55 34.96 -1.75
CA ALA A 43 -0.08 35.70 -2.83
C ALA A 43 -1.45 36.25 -2.38
N GLU A 44 -1.75 37.50 -2.72
CA GLU A 44 -3.08 38.05 -2.47
C GLU A 44 -4.15 37.28 -3.28
N ILE A 45 -5.34 37.16 -2.70
CA ILE A 45 -6.46 36.45 -3.30
C ILE A 45 -7.34 37.43 -4.08
N PHE A 46 -7.69 37.05 -5.30
CA PHE A 46 -8.72 37.73 -6.10
C PHE A 46 -10.08 37.10 -5.76
N PRO A 47 -11.05 37.87 -5.20
CA PRO A 47 -12.33 37.30 -4.77
C PRO A 47 -13.15 36.76 -5.97
N VAL A 48 -13.73 35.56 -5.82
CA VAL A 48 -14.56 34.94 -6.86
C VAL A 48 -15.76 35.82 -7.24
N SER A 49 -16.31 36.57 -6.29
CA SER A 49 -17.42 37.52 -6.52
C SER A 49 -17.09 38.69 -7.45
N LYS A 50 -15.81 38.95 -7.73
CA LYS A 50 -15.34 39.98 -8.65
C LYS A 50 -14.93 39.44 -10.02
N VAL A 51 -15.03 38.13 -10.23
CA VAL A 51 -14.68 37.50 -11.51
C VAL A 51 -15.73 37.81 -12.54
N GLN A 52 -15.30 38.29 -13.71
CA GLN A 52 -16.17 38.66 -14.82
C GLN A 52 -15.71 37.99 -16.11
N ARG A 53 -16.66 37.69 -16.98
CA ARG A 53 -16.40 37.17 -18.32
C ARG A 53 -15.49 38.13 -19.13
N GLY A 54 -14.54 37.57 -19.84
CA GLY A 54 -13.61 38.29 -20.69
C GLY A 54 -12.38 38.86 -19.96
N GLN A 55 -12.30 38.71 -18.63
CA GLN A 55 -11.06 39.06 -17.94
C GLN A 55 -9.94 38.11 -18.38
N THR A 56 -8.77 38.68 -18.62
CA THR A 56 -7.56 37.95 -19.04
C THR A 56 -6.53 37.93 -17.91
N GLY A 57 -5.79 36.85 -17.85
CA GLY A 57 -4.76 36.65 -16.83
C GLY A 57 -3.70 35.63 -17.25
N TYR A 58 -2.93 35.19 -16.31
CA TYR A 58 -1.94 34.15 -16.54
C TYR A 58 -2.03 33.03 -15.51
N GLY A 59 -1.67 31.82 -15.93
CA GLY A 59 -1.47 30.67 -15.04
C GLY A 59 -0.01 30.27 -14.95
N LEU A 60 0.33 29.52 -13.92
CA LEU A 60 1.64 28.88 -13.74
C LEU A 60 1.49 27.37 -13.79
N THR A 61 2.29 26.71 -14.63
CA THR A 61 2.37 25.25 -14.69
C THR A 61 3.74 24.81 -15.16
N THR A 62 4.08 23.53 -15.00
CA THR A 62 5.35 23.00 -15.50
C THR A 62 5.11 22.15 -16.73
N PHE A 63 5.64 22.57 -17.87
CA PHE A 63 5.55 21.86 -19.15
C PHE A 63 6.61 20.77 -19.27
N SER A 64 7.82 21.02 -18.73
CA SER A 64 8.92 20.05 -18.66
C SER A 64 9.87 20.39 -17.53
N GLY A 65 10.59 19.37 -17.01
CA GLY A 65 11.50 19.54 -15.87
C GLY A 65 10.77 19.87 -14.58
N THR A 66 11.30 20.84 -13.84
CA THR A 66 10.82 21.17 -12.49
C THR A 66 10.37 22.62 -12.32
N LYS A 67 10.59 23.48 -13.35
CA LYS A 67 10.38 24.92 -13.25
C LYS A 67 9.02 25.33 -13.81
N PRO A 68 8.21 26.06 -13.04
CA PRO A 68 6.95 26.63 -13.53
C PRO A 68 7.18 27.65 -14.64
N GLU A 69 6.28 27.65 -15.62
CA GLU A 69 6.22 28.61 -16.71
C GLU A 69 4.84 29.25 -16.77
N ARG A 70 4.78 30.47 -17.34
CA ARG A 70 3.51 31.18 -17.54
C ARG A 70 2.81 30.72 -18.82
N PHE A 71 1.48 30.68 -18.76
CA PHE A 71 0.58 30.61 -19.91
C PHE A 71 -0.57 31.62 -19.75
N SER A 72 -1.15 32.09 -20.84
CA SER A 72 -2.25 33.04 -20.83
C SER A 72 -3.60 32.34 -20.77
N PHE A 73 -4.60 32.99 -20.14
CA PHE A 73 -5.99 32.52 -20.16
C PHE A 73 -6.99 33.68 -20.18
N GLU A 74 -8.24 33.36 -20.54
CA GLU A 74 -9.40 34.27 -20.49
C GLU A 74 -10.52 33.59 -19.71
N VAL A 75 -11.23 34.34 -18.87
CA VAL A 75 -12.41 33.89 -18.14
C VAL A 75 -13.60 33.78 -19.09
N VAL A 76 -14.20 32.59 -19.15
CA VAL A 76 -15.40 32.34 -19.96
C VAL A 76 -16.67 32.59 -19.14
N SER A 77 -16.74 32.10 -17.92
CA SER A 77 -17.92 32.22 -17.05
C SER A 77 -17.60 31.75 -15.63
N VAL A 78 -18.44 32.15 -14.66
CA VAL A 78 -18.53 31.48 -13.35
C VAL A 78 -19.76 30.59 -13.37
N VAL A 79 -19.59 29.30 -13.05
CA VAL A 79 -20.67 28.32 -12.94
C VAL A 79 -20.96 28.10 -11.47
N HIS A 80 -22.13 28.60 -11.04
CA HIS A 80 -22.54 28.49 -9.64
C HIS A 80 -23.07 27.10 -9.30
N ASN A 81 -22.78 26.63 -8.08
CA ASN A 81 -23.22 25.31 -7.57
C ASN A 81 -22.89 24.14 -8.51
N PHE A 82 -21.73 24.19 -9.13
CA PHE A 82 -21.23 23.08 -9.97
C PHE A 82 -21.07 21.79 -9.16
N LEU A 83 -20.56 21.92 -7.94
CA LEU A 83 -20.64 20.89 -6.90
C LEU A 83 -21.42 21.46 -5.71
N PRO A 84 -21.92 20.63 -4.77
CA PRO A 84 -22.66 21.13 -3.63
C PRO A 84 -21.89 22.23 -2.87
N LYS A 85 -22.43 23.47 -2.90
CA LYS A 85 -21.84 24.68 -2.30
C LYS A 85 -20.47 25.08 -2.86
N GLN A 86 -20.17 24.68 -4.08
CA GLN A 86 -18.91 25.00 -4.75
C GLN A 86 -19.15 25.50 -6.16
N ASP A 87 -18.68 26.70 -6.45
CA ASP A 87 -18.64 27.26 -7.79
C ASP A 87 -17.35 26.85 -8.49
N ILE A 88 -17.34 26.90 -9.83
CA ILE A 88 -16.13 26.82 -10.64
C ILE A 88 -16.05 28.01 -11.60
N ILE A 89 -14.83 28.39 -11.97
CA ILE A 89 -14.57 29.38 -12.98
C ILE A 89 -14.16 28.66 -14.26
N LEU A 90 -14.95 28.82 -15.33
CA LEU A 90 -14.58 28.33 -16.65
C LEU A 90 -13.58 29.28 -17.31
N VAL A 91 -12.50 28.71 -17.81
CA VAL A 91 -11.41 29.43 -18.47
C VAL A 91 -11.04 28.77 -19.78
N LYS A 92 -10.62 29.58 -20.77
CA LYS A 92 -10.02 29.10 -22.01
C LYS A 92 -8.61 29.65 -22.16
N SER A 93 -7.77 28.95 -22.91
CA SER A 93 -6.42 29.39 -23.25
C SER A 93 -6.19 29.29 -24.75
N ASP A 94 -5.70 30.37 -25.32
CA ASP A 94 -5.24 30.43 -26.71
C ASP A 94 -3.69 30.50 -26.76
N ASP A 95 -3.01 30.14 -25.65
CA ASP A 95 -1.55 30.14 -25.55
C ASP A 95 -0.96 29.14 -26.55
N PRO A 96 0.02 29.51 -27.38
CA PRO A 96 0.65 28.60 -28.34
C PRO A 96 1.22 27.33 -27.73
N LYS A 97 1.65 27.35 -26.47
CA LYS A 97 2.14 26.18 -25.76
C LYS A 97 1.06 25.13 -25.54
N MET A 98 -0.20 25.52 -25.54
CA MET A 98 -1.37 24.66 -25.35
C MET A 98 -2.12 24.31 -26.63
N ALA A 99 -1.66 24.81 -27.77
CA ALA A 99 -2.38 24.66 -29.04
C ALA A 99 -2.62 23.21 -29.46
N VAL A 100 -1.73 22.28 -29.06
CA VAL A 100 -1.83 20.86 -29.41
C VAL A 100 -2.41 20.02 -28.27
N THR A 101 -2.04 20.33 -27.04
CA THR A 101 -2.41 19.50 -25.86
C THR A 101 -3.72 19.95 -25.23
N GLY A 102 -4.11 21.21 -25.37
CA GLY A 102 -5.12 21.82 -24.52
C GLY A 102 -4.68 21.76 -23.04
N PHE A 103 -5.63 21.73 -22.15
CA PHE A 103 -5.40 21.39 -20.74
C PHE A 103 -5.23 19.88 -20.61
N TRP A 104 -4.33 19.42 -19.73
CA TRP A 104 -3.95 18.02 -19.60
C TRP A 104 -4.09 17.48 -18.17
N GLN A 105 -4.17 16.16 -18.05
CA GLN A 105 -4.17 15.46 -16.77
C GLN A 105 -2.82 15.64 -16.07
N GLY A 106 -2.86 16.00 -14.79
CA GLY A 106 -1.69 16.37 -13.99
C GLY A 106 -1.38 17.87 -13.96
N MET A 107 -2.03 18.67 -14.83
CA MET A 107 -2.01 20.12 -14.72
C MET A 107 -2.90 20.64 -13.57
N SER A 108 -3.73 19.78 -13.02
CA SER A 108 -4.63 20.12 -11.91
C SER A 108 -3.86 20.68 -10.72
N GLY A 109 -4.36 21.80 -10.15
CA GLY A 109 -3.66 22.60 -9.16
C GLY A 109 -2.88 23.79 -9.72
N SER A 110 -2.72 23.93 -11.05
CA SER A 110 -2.04 25.09 -11.64
C SER A 110 -2.74 26.39 -11.24
N PRO A 111 -2.05 27.29 -10.51
CA PRO A 111 -2.66 28.54 -10.05
C PRO A 111 -2.87 29.52 -11.20
N LEU A 112 -4.04 30.17 -11.20
CA LEU A 112 -4.43 31.19 -12.16
C LEU A 112 -4.54 32.55 -11.44
N TYR A 113 -4.08 33.59 -12.11
CA TYR A 113 -3.94 34.93 -11.57
C TYR A 113 -4.69 35.96 -12.43
N LEU A 114 -5.46 36.83 -11.76
CA LEU A 114 -6.04 38.03 -12.31
C LEU A 114 -5.45 39.22 -11.53
N ASP A 115 -4.96 40.25 -12.22
CA ASP A 115 -4.31 41.41 -11.60
C ASP A 115 -3.21 41.04 -10.58
N ASP A 116 -2.37 40.03 -10.92
CA ASP A 116 -1.32 39.46 -10.09
C ASP A 116 -1.82 38.83 -8.77
N LYS A 117 -3.14 38.67 -8.56
CA LYS A 117 -3.75 38.00 -7.43
C LYS A 117 -4.25 36.61 -7.83
N ILE A 118 -4.02 35.62 -6.99
CA ILE A 118 -4.48 34.26 -7.26
C ILE A 118 -6.01 34.17 -7.17
N VAL A 119 -6.66 33.67 -8.21
CA VAL A 119 -8.12 33.54 -8.27
C VAL A 119 -8.58 32.11 -8.07
N CYS A 120 -7.94 31.16 -8.72
CA CYS A 120 -8.33 29.75 -8.67
C CYS A 120 -7.16 28.82 -9.03
N ALA A 121 -7.36 27.52 -8.89
CA ALA A 121 -6.47 26.48 -9.38
C ALA A 121 -7.18 25.63 -10.43
N PHE A 122 -6.53 25.39 -11.57
CA PHE A 122 -7.07 24.51 -12.61
C PHE A 122 -7.41 23.14 -12.03
N SER A 123 -8.62 22.59 -12.33
CA SER A 123 -9.12 21.39 -11.66
C SER A 123 -9.95 20.48 -12.55
N TYR A 124 -10.59 21.02 -13.59
CA TYR A 124 -11.55 20.31 -14.40
C TYR A 124 -11.25 20.44 -15.90
N GLY A 125 -11.17 19.33 -16.58
CA GLY A 125 -11.02 19.25 -18.02
C GLY A 125 -12.21 18.57 -18.70
N PHE A 126 -12.24 18.54 -20.02
CA PHE A 126 -13.25 17.86 -20.83
C PHE A 126 -12.59 16.86 -21.77
N LYS A 127 -13.13 15.64 -21.87
CA LYS A 127 -12.66 14.63 -22.84
C LYS A 127 -12.97 15.11 -24.26
N PHE A 128 -12.11 14.78 -25.20
CA PHE A 128 -12.27 15.12 -26.63
C PHE A 128 -12.46 16.62 -26.89
N ASN A 129 -11.92 17.47 -26.01
CA ASN A 129 -12.03 18.92 -26.14
C ASN A 129 -11.21 19.43 -27.33
N LYS A 130 -11.86 20.20 -28.20
CA LYS A 130 -11.21 20.75 -29.40
C LYS A 130 -10.40 22.03 -29.14
N VAL A 131 -10.63 22.66 -28.00
CA VAL A 131 -9.97 23.91 -27.59
C VAL A 131 -9.53 23.78 -26.13
N ALA A 132 -8.53 24.53 -25.69
CA ALA A 132 -8.12 24.52 -24.29
C ALA A 132 -9.17 25.24 -23.43
N LEU A 133 -10.28 24.57 -23.16
CA LEU A 133 -11.35 24.97 -22.24
C LEU A 133 -11.34 24.07 -21.03
N GLY A 134 -11.47 24.64 -19.82
CA GLY A 134 -11.54 23.87 -18.57
C GLY A 134 -12.08 24.69 -17.43
N GLY A 135 -12.19 24.07 -16.26
CA GLY A 135 -12.68 24.68 -15.03
C GLY A 135 -11.58 24.79 -13.98
N CYS A 136 -11.66 25.81 -13.16
CA CYS A 136 -10.77 25.93 -12.00
C CYS A 136 -11.57 26.13 -10.71
N THR A 137 -11.06 25.55 -9.62
CA THR A 137 -11.61 25.69 -8.28
C THR A 137 -11.13 27.00 -7.66
N PRO A 138 -12.04 27.89 -7.22
CA PRO A 138 -11.67 29.11 -6.52
C PRO A 138 -10.76 28.86 -5.34
N ILE A 139 -9.70 29.65 -5.23
CA ILE A 139 -8.70 29.48 -4.17
C ILE A 139 -9.28 29.67 -2.76
N GLU A 140 -10.36 30.44 -2.64
CA GLU A 140 -11.05 30.66 -1.37
C GLU A 140 -11.58 29.34 -0.77
N TYR A 141 -12.14 28.43 -1.60
CA TYR A 141 -12.60 27.12 -1.14
C TYR A 141 -11.43 26.22 -0.73
N MET A 142 -10.36 26.21 -1.52
CA MET A 142 -9.16 25.44 -1.20
C MET A 142 -8.54 25.90 0.12
N LYS A 143 -8.48 27.23 0.33
CA LYS A 143 -7.93 27.80 1.57
C LYS A 143 -8.80 27.47 2.77
N HIS A 144 -10.12 27.55 2.65
CA HIS A 144 -11.05 27.15 3.69
C HIS A 144 -10.82 25.70 4.16
N GLU A 145 -10.62 24.77 3.24
CA GLU A 145 -10.29 23.37 3.58
C GLU A 145 -8.90 23.22 4.21
N GLY A 146 -7.93 23.99 3.72
CA GLY A 146 -6.59 24.04 4.32
C GLY A 146 -6.58 24.61 5.75
N ASP A 147 -7.44 25.59 6.06
CA ASP A 147 -7.55 26.18 7.39
C ASP A 147 -8.32 25.28 8.37
N ALA A 148 -9.19 24.41 7.86
CA ALA A 148 -9.89 23.42 8.67
C ALA A 148 -8.98 22.25 9.14
N PHE A 149 -7.76 22.17 8.64
CA PHE A 149 -6.82 21.14 9.04
C PHE A 149 -6.40 21.30 10.51
N ARG A 150 -6.68 20.27 11.31
CA ARG A 150 -6.18 20.15 12.68
C ARG A 150 -5.02 19.15 12.67
N ARG A 151 -3.83 19.62 13.04
CA ARG A 151 -2.67 18.73 13.16
C ARG A 151 -2.99 17.60 14.13
N GLY A 152 -2.96 16.37 13.62
CA GLY A 152 -3.03 15.16 14.44
C GLY A 152 -1.82 15.04 15.38
N LYS A 153 -1.79 14.03 16.24
CA LYS A 153 -0.63 13.73 17.09
C LYS A 153 0.57 13.39 16.22
N ALA A 154 1.50 14.32 16.07
CA ALA A 154 2.75 14.10 15.36
C ALA A 154 3.82 13.58 16.31
N ILE A 155 4.53 12.55 15.93
CA ILE A 155 5.68 12.01 16.67
C ILE A 155 6.95 12.60 16.07
N GLN A 156 7.86 13.03 16.94
CA GLN A 156 9.18 13.46 16.51
C GLN A 156 10.01 12.22 16.12
N ALA A 157 10.43 12.12 14.87
CA ALA A 157 11.29 11.03 14.43
C ALA A 157 12.64 11.10 15.16
N ALA A 158 13.14 9.97 15.64
CA ALA A 158 14.45 9.90 16.27
C ALA A 158 15.53 10.33 15.26
N GLY A 159 16.22 11.44 15.54
CA GLY A 159 17.35 11.94 14.76
C GLY A 159 17.04 12.90 13.61
N GLY A 160 15.79 13.33 13.40
CA GLY A 160 15.41 14.27 12.34
C GLY A 160 14.66 15.50 12.87
N ASN A 161 14.69 16.59 12.08
CA ASN A 161 13.92 17.81 12.36
C ASN A 161 12.44 17.68 11.97
N TYR A 162 11.97 16.48 11.56
CA TYR A 162 10.63 16.21 11.07
C TYR A 162 9.79 15.50 12.14
N LYS A 163 8.52 15.87 12.20
CA LYS A 163 7.53 15.14 13.01
C LYS A 163 6.91 14.06 12.12
N THR A 164 6.98 12.81 12.56
CA THR A 164 6.29 11.69 11.91
C THR A 164 4.86 11.61 12.45
N ILE A 165 3.90 11.49 11.55
CA ILE A 165 2.50 11.30 11.91
C ILE A 165 2.30 9.84 12.28
N GLU A 166 1.70 9.56 13.44
CA GLU A 166 1.24 8.20 13.73
C GLU A 166 0.15 7.82 12.73
N PRO A 167 0.21 6.59 12.19
CA PRO A 167 -0.90 6.07 11.40
C PRO A 167 -2.18 6.21 12.23
N MET A 168 -3.18 6.84 11.63
CA MET A 168 -4.46 6.97 12.31
C MET A 168 -5.07 5.60 12.45
N ALA A 169 -5.25 5.17 13.69
CA ALA A 169 -5.91 3.92 13.99
C ALA A 169 -7.34 3.99 13.45
N ALA A 170 -7.72 3.00 12.63
CA ALA A 170 -9.09 2.88 12.18
C ALA A 170 -10.01 2.66 13.38
N THR A 171 -10.84 3.64 13.69
CA THR A 171 -11.89 3.47 14.69
C THR A 171 -13.13 2.84 14.03
N LEU A 172 -14.02 2.27 14.85
CA LEU A 172 -15.30 1.74 14.37
C LEU A 172 -16.15 2.83 13.69
N ASP A 173 -15.99 4.10 14.13
CA ASP A 173 -16.66 5.24 13.53
C ASP A 173 -16.05 5.63 12.17
N ASP A 174 -14.74 5.48 11.97
CA ASP A 174 -14.12 5.63 10.66
C ASP A 174 -14.61 4.56 9.69
N TRP A 175 -14.74 3.32 10.17
CA TRP A 175 -15.35 2.23 9.41
C TRP A 175 -16.80 2.57 8.96
N ARG A 176 -17.64 3.07 9.86
CA ARG A 176 -19.02 3.47 9.54
C ARG A 176 -19.13 4.62 8.55
N ARG A 177 -18.13 5.53 8.53
CA ARG A 177 -18.11 6.68 7.62
C ARG A 177 -17.63 6.33 6.21
N LEU A 178 -16.79 5.31 6.07
CA LEU A 178 -16.10 4.97 4.81
C LEU A 178 -16.81 3.88 4.00
N THR A 179 -17.83 3.22 4.52
CA THR A 179 -18.54 2.14 3.84
C THR A 179 -20.04 2.39 3.76
N PRO A 180 -20.51 3.21 2.81
CA PRO A 180 -21.96 3.28 2.53
C PRO A 180 -22.52 1.99 1.90
N THR A 181 -21.66 1.05 1.44
CA THR A 181 -22.07 -0.07 0.59
C THR A 181 -21.74 -1.46 1.13
N VAL A 182 -20.97 -1.59 2.21
CA VAL A 182 -20.72 -2.89 2.84
C VAL A 182 -21.13 -2.80 4.29
N ASP A 183 -22.30 -3.36 4.60
CA ASP A 183 -22.75 -3.57 5.97
C ASP A 183 -21.69 -4.41 6.69
N ALA A 184 -21.11 -3.86 7.78
CA ALA A 184 -20.12 -4.57 8.59
C ALA A 184 -20.69 -5.90 9.12
N ALA A 185 -22.02 -5.96 9.34
CA ALA A 185 -22.73 -7.19 9.66
C ALA A 185 -22.78 -8.15 8.45
N GLN A 186 -22.91 -7.66 7.22
CA GLN A 186 -22.79 -8.50 6.01
C GLN A 186 -21.37 -8.98 5.76
N ALA A 187 -20.36 -8.15 6.01
CA ALA A 187 -18.96 -8.57 5.95
C ALA A 187 -18.64 -9.60 7.03
N MET A 188 -19.17 -9.41 8.25
CA MET A 188 -19.02 -10.37 9.34
C MET A 188 -19.91 -11.61 9.16
N ALA A 189 -21.10 -11.51 8.55
CA ALA A 189 -21.98 -12.64 8.22
C ALA A 189 -21.48 -13.43 7.00
N ALA A 190 -20.84 -12.79 6.03
CA ALA A 190 -20.09 -13.48 4.97
C ALA A 190 -18.90 -14.30 5.53
N LEU A 191 -18.47 -13.99 6.74
CA LEU A 191 -17.49 -14.73 7.55
C LEU A 191 -18.12 -15.90 8.31
N GLY A 192 -19.27 -16.39 7.91
CA GLY A 192 -20.05 -17.43 8.56
C GLY A 192 -19.24 -18.67 9.01
N PRO A 193 -19.77 -19.45 9.99
CA PRO A 193 -19.00 -20.36 10.85
C PRO A 193 -18.36 -21.58 10.18
N ALA A 194 -18.42 -21.73 8.86
CA ALA A 194 -18.08 -23.00 8.23
C ALA A 194 -17.17 -22.93 7.00
N ARG A 195 -16.53 -21.81 6.67
CA ARG A 195 -15.67 -21.79 5.49
C ARG A 195 -14.19 -21.83 5.86
N LYS A 196 -13.52 -22.83 5.31
CA LYS A 196 -12.07 -23.02 5.29
C LYS A 196 -11.40 -21.68 5.00
N SER A 197 -10.58 -21.18 5.88
CA SER A 197 -9.73 -20.00 5.70
C SER A 197 -10.40 -18.61 5.58
N TRP A 198 -11.52 -18.35 6.24
CA TRP A 198 -12.10 -16.99 6.25
C TRP A 198 -11.11 -15.88 6.62
N LEU A 199 -10.13 -16.17 7.49
CA LEU A 199 -9.05 -15.25 7.89
C LEU A 199 -8.21 -14.74 6.71
N LEU A 200 -8.11 -15.54 5.63
CA LEU A 200 -7.29 -15.24 4.47
C LEU A 200 -8.09 -15.14 3.16
N SER A 201 -9.40 -15.40 3.21
CA SER A 201 -10.30 -15.28 2.05
C SER A 201 -10.98 -13.94 1.95
N ALA A 202 -10.67 -12.98 2.82
CA ALA A 202 -11.15 -11.63 2.63
C ALA A 202 -10.72 -11.18 1.21
N PRO A 203 -11.67 -10.81 0.33
CA PRO A 203 -11.29 -10.24 -0.95
C PRO A 203 -10.41 -9.02 -0.69
N LEU A 204 -9.45 -8.79 -1.56
CA LEU A 204 -8.77 -7.50 -1.57
C LEU A 204 -9.84 -6.40 -1.53
N PRO A 205 -9.61 -5.28 -0.83
CA PRO A 205 -10.57 -4.18 -0.80
C PRO A 205 -11.08 -3.90 -2.20
N ALA A 206 -12.37 -3.66 -2.32
CA ALA A 206 -12.98 -3.32 -3.60
C ALA A 206 -12.18 -2.18 -4.26
N PRO A 207 -12.13 -2.15 -5.60
CA PRO A 207 -11.52 -1.03 -6.31
C PRO A 207 -12.02 0.29 -5.73
N VAL A 208 -11.14 1.27 -5.65
CA VAL A 208 -11.48 2.60 -5.16
C VAL A 208 -12.61 3.14 -6.05
N THR A 209 -13.83 3.17 -5.54
CA THR A 209 -14.97 3.68 -6.28
C THR A 209 -14.85 5.18 -6.43
N ARG A 210 -15.26 5.71 -7.58
CA ARG A 210 -15.33 7.14 -7.82
C ARG A 210 -16.11 7.81 -6.69
N PRO A 211 -15.61 8.93 -6.15
CA PRO A 211 -16.47 9.82 -5.40
C PRO A 211 -17.56 10.30 -6.37
N SER A 212 -18.79 9.89 -6.15
CA SER A 212 -20.02 10.15 -6.88
C SER A 212 -19.89 10.62 -8.33
N ALA A 213 -20.49 9.86 -9.24
CA ALA A 213 -20.55 10.12 -10.67
C ALA A 213 -20.87 11.60 -10.97
N ILE A 214 -19.82 12.38 -11.23
CA ILE A 214 -19.95 13.49 -12.14
C ILE A 214 -20.03 12.81 -13.51
N ASP A 215 -21.14 13.02 -14.18
CA ASP A 215 -21.50 12.47 -15.48
C ASP A 215 -20.26 12.32 -16.39
N ASP A 216 -20.19 11.24 -17.15
CA ASP A 216 -19.08 10.87 -18.05
C ASP A 216 -18.70 11.95 -19.06
N GLN A 217 -19.50 13.02 -19.18
CA GLN A 217 -19.29 14.15 -20.06
C GLN A 217 -18.58 15.34 -19.40
N THR A 218 -18.74 15.52 -18.09
CA THR A 218 -18.05 16.55 -17.32
C THR A 218 -16.97 15.92 -16.45
N MET A 219 -15.73 16.31 -16.67
CA MET A 219 -14.59 15.68 -16.03
C MET A 219 -14.03 16.46 -14.87
N THR A 220 -13.75 15.74 -13.80
CA THR A 220 -12.58 16.07 -12.97
C THR A 220 -11.31 15.89 -13.79
N ALA A 221 -10.34 16.76 -13.61
CA ALA A 221 -9.02 16.51 -14.16
C ALA A 221 -8.46 15.24 -13.50
N ALA A 222 -8.37 14.15 -14.26
CA ALA A 222 -7.82 12.91 -13.76
C ALA A 222 -6.35 13.13 -13.38
N MET A 223 -5.95 12.58 -12.24
CA MET A 223 -4.56 12.60 -11.79
C MET A 223 -3.80 11.45 -12.45
N PRO A 224 -2.75 11.70 -13.23
CA PRO A 224 -1.91 10.65 -13.75
C PRO A 224 -1.16 9.98 -12.60
N LEU A 225 -1.27 8.64 -12.51
CA LEU A 225 -0.45 7.80 -11.64
C LEU A 225 0.78 7.35 -12.43
N SER A 226 1.87 8.05 -12.20
CA SER A 226 3.15 7.73 -12.82
C SER A 226 3.70 6.42 -12.25
N LEU A 227 3.87 5.41 -13.12
CA LEU A 227 4.34 4.07 -12.77
C LEU A 227 5.72 3.83 -13.38
N ALA A 228 6.69 3.47 -12.55
CA ALA A 228 8.03 3.08 -12.97
C ALA A 228 8.43 1.73 -12.39
N GLY A 229 9.09 0.89 -13.19
CA GLY A 229 9.56 -0.43 -12.79
C GLY A 229 8.46 -1.50 -12.74
N PHE A 230 7.28 -1.28 -13.33
CA PHE A 230 6.18 -2.25 -13.34
C PHE A 230 6.08 -3.03 -14.65
N SER A 231 5.96 -4.35 -14.54
CA SER A 231 5.62 -5.28 -15.62
C SER A 231 4.18 -5.09 -16.10
N ALA A 232 3.82 -5.62 -17.27
CA ALA A 232 2.48 -5.50 -17.80
C ALA A 232 1.38 -6.11 -16.89
N PRO A 233 1.56 -7.29 -16.28
CA PRO A 233 0.56 -7.84 -15.35
C PRO A 233 0.35 -6.99 -14.10
N ALA A 234 1.43 -6.48 -13.49
CA ALA A 234 1.35 -5.62 -12.31
C ALA A 234 0.73 -4.26 -12.64
N TYR A 235 1.05 -3.69 -13.80
CA TYR A 235 0.38 -2.51 -14.34
C TYR A 235 -1.14 -2.73 -14.46
N GLY A 236 -1.56 -3.84 -15.09
CA GLY A 236 -2.98 -4.17 -15.24
C GLY A 236 -3.72 -4.40 -13.92
N GLN A 237 -3.01 -4.83 -12.86
CA GLN A 237 -3.59 -4.91 -11.53
C GLN A 237 -3.85 -3.52 -10.94
N LEU A 238 -2.91 -2.59 -11.08
CA LEU A 238 -3.08 -1.20 -10.64
C LEU A 238 -4.14 -0.48 -11.47
N GLU A 239 -4.20 -0.73 -12.78
CA GLU A 239 -5.26 -0.21 -13.65
C GLU A 239 -6.65 -0.65 -13.19
N LYS A 240 -6.82 -1.93 -12.82
CA LYS A 240 -8.08 -2.43 -12.25
C LYS A 240 -8.39 -1.83 -10.88
N LEU A 241 -7.37 -1.64 -10.02
CA LEU A 241 -7.54 -1.04 -8.70
C LEU A 241 -8.08 0.39 -8.80
N PHE A 242 -7.60 1.16 -9.77
CA PHE A 242 -7.95 2.57 -9.94
C PHE A 242 -8.97 2.84 -11.07
N GLY A 243 -9.46 1.79 -11.77
CA GLY A 243 -10.31 1.93 -12.95
C GLY A 243 -11.58 2.74 -12.76
N ASP A 244 -12.16 2.71 -11.57
CA ASP A 244 -13.34 3.49 -11.20
C ASP A 244 -13.02 4.81 -10.46
N SER A 245 -11.75 5.21 -10.43
CA SER A 245 -11.30 6.45 -9.80
C SER A 245 -10.90 7.52 -10.82
N ASN A 246 -10.61 8.73 -10.35
CA ASN A 246 -10.02 9.78 -11.16
C ASN A 246 -8.49 9.64 -11.34
N ILE A 247 -7.93 8.48 -10.99
CA ILE A 247 -6.51 8.18 -11.12
C ILE A 247 -6.30 7.36 -12.38
N VAL A 248 -5.42 7.83 -13.25
CA VAL A 248 -5.11 7.14 -14.52
C VAL A 248 -3.66 6.66 -14.48
N PRO A 249 -3.43 5.34 -14.39
CA PRO A 249 -2.09 4.77 -14.48
C PRO A 249 -1.43 5.11 -15.82
N VAL A 250 -0.20 5.64 -15.75
CA VAL A 250 0.61 6.02 -16.91
C VAL A 250 2.00 5.43 -16.74
N ARG A 251 2.51 4.73 -17.76
CA ARG A 251 3.90 4.29 -17.76
C ARG A 251 4.81 5.50 -17.90
N ALA A 252 5.61 5.77 -16.89
CA ALA A 252 6.65 6.80 -16.92
C ALA A 252 7.94 6.17 -16.41
N GLY A 253 9.07 6.60 -16.91
CA GLY A 253 10.35 6.22 -16.32
C GLY A 253 10.46 6.79 -14.91
N GLY A 254 11.19 6.11 -14.03
CA GLY A 254 11.54 6.59 -12.70
C GLY A 254 13.03 6.38 -12.47
N ALA A 255 13.64 7.20 -11.63
CA ALA A 255 14.94 6.84 -11.11
C ALA A 255 14.76 5.70 -10.12
N ALA A 256 15.39 4.56 -10.36
CA ALA A 256 15.59 3.55 -9.32
C ALA A 256 16.49 4.19 -8.26
N GLY A 257 15.89 4.67 -7.18
CA GLY A 257 16.60 5.36 -6.10
C GLY A 257 16.46 4.58 -4.81
N THR A 258 17.58 4.14 -4.28
CA THR A 258 17.70 3.78 -2.86
C THR A 258 17.18 4.93 -2.02
N SER A 259 16.38 4.60 -1.03
CA SER A 259 15.74 5.49 -0.06
C SER A 259 16.62 6.70 0.30
N GLY A 260 16.17 7.91 -0.06
CA GLY A 260 16.68 9.16 0.50
C GLY A 260 17.13 10.25 -0.46
N THR A 261 17.60 9.94 -1.66
CA THR A 261 18.02 10.96 -2.65
C THR A 261 17.90 10.42 -4.05
N SER A 262 16.75 10.63 -4.68
CA SER A 262 16.56 10.34 -6.09
C SER A 262 17.16 11.48 -6.92
N SER A 263 18.32 11.23 -7.50
CA SER A 263 18.88 12.14 -8.51
C SER A 263 18.35 11.73 -9.89
N THR A 264 17.68 12.64 -10.58
CA THR A 264 17.31 12.46 -11.99
C THR A 264 18.58 12.41 -12.83
N VAL A 265 18.94 11.24 -13.34
CA VAL A 265 19.99 11.12 -14.36
C VAL A 265 19.36 11.43 -15.72
N ALA A 266 19.50 12.64 -16.18
CA ALA A 266 19.35 12.93 -17.60
C ALA A 266 20.44 12.17 -18.36
N ALA A 267 20.12 11.57 -19.50
CA ALA A 267 21.06 10.81 -20.30
C ALA A 267 22.33 11.63 -20.56
N GLY A 268 23.44 11.25 -19.89
CA GLY A 268 24.76 11.85 -20.08
C GLY A 268 25.13 13.03 -19.19
N GLY A 269 24.34 13.42 -18.17
CA GLY A 269 24.58 14.56 -17.29
C GLY A 269 24.82 14.17 -15.83
N LYS A 270 25.54 15.01 -15.08
CA LYS A 270 25.62 14.96 -13.61
C LYS A 270 24.20 15.07 -13.04
N ALA A 271 23.86 14.20 -12.07
CA ALA A 271 22.64 14.28 -11.33
C ALA A 271 22.46 15.69 -10.72
N GLU A 272 21.50 16.45 -11.20
CA GLU A 272 21.14 17.75 -10.63
C GLU A 272 20.29 17.48 -9.38
N ALA A 273 20.67 18.06 -8.24
CA ALA A 273 19.85 18.00 -7.03
C ALA A 273 18.49 18.65 -7.33
N GLY A 274 17.42 17.87 -7.20
CA GLY A 274 16.06 18.36 -7.46
C GLY A 274 15.64 19.44 -6.46
N PRO A 275 14.51 20.13 -6.71
CA PRO A 275 13.97 21.13 -5.81
C PRO A 275 13.73 20.58 -4.40
N THR A 276 14.06 21.36 -3.39
CA THR A 276 13.86 21.04 -1.96
C THR A 276 12.70 21.80 -1.32
N LYS A 277 12.00 22.63 -2.12
CA LYS A 277 10.84 23.43 -1.68
C LYS A 277 9.80 23.46 -2.78
N PHE A 278 8.54 23.55 -2.37
CA PHE A 278 7.44 23.81 -3.30
C PHE A 278 7.31 25.31 -3.62
N VAL A 279 6.96 25.59 -4.87
CA VAL A 279 6.56 26.92 -5.35
C VAL A 279 5.28 26.79 -6.17
N PRO A 280 4.42 27.82 -6.25
CA PRO A 280 3.21 27.77 -7.07
C PRO A 280 3.52 27.42 -8.53
N GLY A 281 2.74 26.51 -9.11
CA GLY A 281 2.95 26.00 -10.48
C GLY A 281 3.96 24.85 -10.59
N ALA A 282 4.69 24.51 -9.53
CA ALA A 282 5.60 23.36 -9.52
C ALA A 282 4.84 22.03 -9.43
N PRO A 283 5.37 20.95 -10.02
CA PRO A 283 4.75 19.64 -9.89
C PRO A 283 4.95 19.07 -8.48
N LEU A 284 3.91 18.42 -7.97
CA LEU A 284 3.84 17.75 -6.70
C LEU A 284 3.43 16.29 -6.91
N ALA A 285 4.17 15.36 -6.34
CA ALA A 285 3.86 13.93 -6.37
C ALA A 285 3.36 13.45 -5.01
N VAL A 286 2.27 12.68 -5.02
CA VAL A 286 1.77 11.92 -3.86
C VAL A 286 2.18 10.47 -4.06
N GLU A 287 3.08 9.98 -3.22
CA GLU A 287 3.69 8.65 -3.39
C GLU A 287 2.84 7.56 -2.76
N MET A 288 2.54 6.53 -3.53
CA MET A 288 1.82 5.33 -3.09
C MET A 288 2.75 4.12 -2.93
N ILE A 289 3.73 4.00 -3.82
CA ILE A 289 4.81 3.02 -3.76
C ILE A 289 6.10 3.76 -4.13
N ARG A 290 7.19 3.48 -3.40
CA ARG A 290 8.53 3.99 -3.69
C ARG A 290 9.61 2.94 -3.44
N GLY A 291 10.83 3.18 -3.90
CA GLY A 291 11.96 2.25 -3.83
C GLY A 291 12.31 1.70 -5.21
N ASP A 292 12.53 0.38 -5.33
CA ASP A 292 12.88 -0.27 -6.61
C ASP A 292 11.76 -0.21 -7.66
N MET A 293 10.55 0.13 -7.23
CA MET A 293 9.38 0.44 -8.05
C MET A 293 8.77 1.73 -7.52
N SER A 294 8.15 2.52 -8.39
CA SER A 294 7.44 3.71 -7.93
C SER A 294 6.07 3.86 -8.56
N ALA A 295 5.12 4.30 -7.73
CA ALA A 295 3.77 4.68 -8.14
C ALA A 295 3.44 6.00 -7.44
N ALA A 296 3.34 7.09 -8.20
CA ALA A 296 3.10 8.42 -7.66
C ALA A 296 2.07 9.19 -8.48
N GLY A 297 1.04 9.69 -7.82
CA GLY A 297 0.07 10.59 -8.43
C GLY A 297 0.65 11.98 -8.55
N ILE A 298 0.62 12.59 -9.74
CA ILE A 298 1.23 13.90 -9.98
C ILE A 298 0.16 14.95 -10.26
N CYS A 299 0.23 16.07 -9.53
CA CYS A 299 -0.52 17.28 -9.80
C CYS A 299 0.37 18.53 -9.57
N THR A 300 -0.21 19.71 -9.51
CA THR A 300 0.50 20.99 -9.47
C THR A 300 0.22 21.72 -8.16
N VAL A 301 1.22 22.38 -7.59
CA VAL A 301 1.11 23.23 -6.40
C VAL A 301 0.32 24.49 -6.74
N SER A 302 -0.76 24.74 -6.00
CA SER A 302 -1.60 25.92 -6.17
C SER A 302 -1.14 27.09 -5.30
N TYR A 303 -0.93 26.82 -4.02
CA TYR A 303 -0.68 27.88 -3.03
C TYR A 303 0.24 27.38 -1.93
N VAL A 304 1.13 28.26 -1.47
CA VAL A 304 2.11 27.96 -0.42
C VAL A 304 1.96 28.98 0.71
N GLU A 305 1.71 28.52 1.92
CA GLU A 305 1.59 29.33 3.12
C GLU A 305 2.42 28.71 4.26
N GLY A 306 3.67 29.15 4.41
CA GLY A 306 4.61 28.51 5.32
C GLY A 306 4.84 27.04 4.96
N ASP A 307 4.56 26.14 5.91
CA ASP A 307 4.66 24.69 5.69
C ASP A 307 3.42 24.08 5.01
N LYS A 308 2.32 24.85 4.90
CA LYS A 308 1.07 24.40 4.30
C LYS A 308 1.10 24.57 2.79
N ILE A 309 0.78 23.51 2.06
CA ILE A 309 0.73 23.47 0.62
C ILE A 309 -0.67 23.07 0.18
N LEU A 310 -1.32 23.88 -0.65
CA LEU A 310 -2.57 23.53 -1.32
C LEU A 310 -2.26 23.11 -2.75
N SER A 311 -2.90 22.03 -3.22
CA SER A 311 -2.60 21.46 -4.53
C SER A 311 -3.82 20.75 -5.15
N CYS A 312 -3.71 20.35 -6.40
CA CYS A 312 -4.66 19.62 -7.25
C CYS A 312 -5.98 20.37 -7.55
N GLY A 313 -6.58 21.11 -6.62
CA GLY A 313 -7.88 21.79 -6.81
C GLY A 313 -9.09 20.84 -6.83
N HIS A 314 -8.88 19.56 -6.57
CA HIS A 314 -9.88 18.48 -6.47
C HIS A 314 -9.35 17.35 -5.58
N PRO A 315 -10.22 16.42 -5.13
CA PRO A 315 -9.77 15.28 -4.32
C PRO A 315 -9.03 14.24 -5.17
N ILE A 316 -8.22 13.41 -4.50
CA ILE A 316 -7.68 12.16 -5.04
C ILE A 316 -8.66 11.02 -4.76
N PHE A 317 -8.98 10.78 -3.50
CA PHE A 317 -9.88 9.73 -3.01
C PHE A 317 -11.06 10.27 -2.20
N GLN A 318 -11.04 11.57 -1.88
CA GLN A 318 -12.01 12.24 -1.00
C GLN A 318 -12.12 11.57 0.39
N THR A 319 -11.00 11.15 0.94
CA THR A 319 -10.96 10.43 2.22
C THR A 319 -10.92 11.34 3.45
N GLY A 320 -10.85 12.66 3.25
CA GLY A 320 -10.72 13.63 4.34
C GLY A 320 -9.30 13.63 4.90
N GLU A 321 -9.13 13.42 6.20
CA GLU A 321 -7.82 13.30 6.82
C GLU A 321 -7.14 12.01 6.37
N THR A 322 -5.98 12.16 5.72
CA THR A 322 -5.21 11.03 5.17
C THR A 322 -3.74 11.42 5.07
N TYR A 323 -2.86 10.43 5.11
CA TYR A 323 -1.42 10.65 5.16
C TYR A 323 -0.72 9.87 4.07
N ALA A 324 0.07 10.58 3.26
CA ALA A 324 0.90 10.00 2.21
C ALA A 324 2.19 10.83 2.05
N PRO A 325 3.34 10.23 1.72
CA PRO A 325 4.53 10.99 1.39
C PRO A 325 4.28 11.92 0.21
N VAL A 326 4.76 13.15 0.31
CA VAL A 326 4.66 14.16 -0.76
C VAL A 326 6.05 14.59 -1.18
N SER A 327 6.29 14.50 -2.49
CA SER A 327 7.59 14.74 -3.11
C SER A 327 7.49 15.83 -4.17
N THR A 328 8.62 16.49 -4.44
CA THR A 328 8.78 17.24 -5.68
C THR A 328 8.82 16.27 -6.86
N ALA A 329 8.49 16.76 -8.06
CA ALA A 329 8.51 15.94 -9.25
C ALA A 329 9.21 16.63 -10.42
N SER A 330 9.58 15.85 -11.42
CA SER A 330 10.08 16.32 -12.72
C SER A 330 9.19 15.81 -13.83
N ILE A 331 8.78 16.69 -14.72
CA ILE A 331 7.94 16.37 -15.87
C ILE A 331 8.85 16.02 -17.05
N HIS A 332 8.71 14.81 -17.60
CA HIS A 332 9.45 14.37 -18.77
C HIS A 332 8.84 14.96 -20.05
N ALA A 333 7.52 14.88 -20.15
CA ALA A 333 6.76 15.38 -21.29
C ALA A 333 5.28 15.51 -20.95
N VAL A 334 4.59 16.38 -21.67
CA VAL A 334 3.13 16.35 -21.81
C VAL A 334 2.81 15.63 -23.11
N VAL A 335 2.08 14.53 -23.02
CA VAL A 335 1.73 13.69 -24.17
C VAL A 335 0.39 14.14 -24.75
N PRO A 336 0.36 14.62 -26.01
CA PRO A 336 -0.89 14.93 -26.69
C PRO A 336 -1.72 13.66 -26.90
N SER A 337 -3.02 13.76 -26.67
CA SER A 337 -3.95 12.65 -26.89
C SER A 337 -5.30 13.19 -27.36
N ALA A 338 -5.93 12.49 -28.29
CA ALA A 338 -7.24 12.86 -28.77
C ALA A 338 -8.33 12.78 -27.70
N GLN A 339 -8.19 11.90 -26.73
CA GLN A 339 -9.14 11.75 -25.63
C GLN A 339 -8.89 12.77 -24.53
N SER A 340 -7.69 12.82 -23.99
CA SER A 340 -7.24 13.73 -22.95
C SER A 340 -5.71 13.65 -22.85
N ALA A 341 -5.03 14.77 -23.08
CA ALA A 341 -3.59 14.84 -22.90
C ALA A 341 -3.22 14.58 -21.44
N PHE A 342 -2.02 14.07 -21.20
CA PHE A 342 -1.54 13.74 -19.85
C PHE A 342 -0.04 14.01 -19.71
N LEU A 343 0.41 14.26 -18.49
CA LEU A 343 1.84 14.37 -18.22
C LEU A 343 2.47 13.01 -17.91
N MET A 344 3.73 12.86 -18.32
CA MET A 344 4.66 11.86 -17.84
C MET A 344 5.68 12.53 -16.94
N GLY A 345 5.86 12.04 -15.74
CA GLY A 345 6.78 12.63 -14.76
C GLY A 345 7.22 11.62 -13.71
N THR A 346 8.17 12.03 -12.88
CA THR A 346 8.78 11.21 -11.83
C THR A 346 8.88 11.99 -10.54
N SER A 347 8.60 11.35 -9.39
CA SER A 347 8.90 11.92 -8.07
C SER A 347 10.41 12.03 -7.86
N ILE A 348 10.86 13.06 -7.11
CA ILE A 348 12.29 13.31 -6.86
C ILE A 348 12.61 13.25 -5.37
N ASN A 349 12.24 14.30 -4.63
CA ASN A 349 12.60 14.46 -3.21
C ASN A 349 11.35 14.51 -2.34
N GLU A 350 11.24 13.62 -1.36
CA GLU A 350 10.21 13.71 -0.33
C GLU A 350 10.45 14.94 0.53
N ILE A 351 9.49 15.85 0.58
CA ILE A 351 9.58 17.09 1.35
C ILE A 351 8.39 17.36 2.27
N GLY A 352 7.42 16.48 2.32
CA GLY A 352 6.26 16.66 3.19
C GLY A 352 5.35 15.46 3.29
N SER A 353 4.24 15.66 3.94
CA SER A 353 3.13 14.72 4.04
C SER A 353 1.84 15.32 3.53
N LEU A 354 1.09 14.60 2.70
CA LEU A 354 -0.34 14.82 2.54
C LEU A 354 -1.01 14.70 3.91
N VAL A 355 -1.96 15.58 4.20
CA VAL A 355 -2.66 15.60 5.51
C VAL A 355 -4.18 15.70 5.35
N GLN A 356 -4.66 16.20 4.21
CA GLN A 356 -6.07 16.27 3.86
C GLN A 356 -6.28 15.97 2.38
N ASP A 357 -7.32 15.22 2.08
CA ASP A 357 -7.82 14.93 0.73
C ASP A 357 -9.33 15.25 0.70
N ARG A 358 -9.67 16.45 0.25
CA ARG A 358 -11.01 17.02 0.34
C ARG A 358 -11.52 17.49 -1.02
N GLN A 359 -12.79 17.86 -1.09
CA GLN A 359 -13.47 18.18 -2.34
C GLN A 359 -12.79 19.28 -3.15
N ALA A 360 -12.32 20.36 -2.53
CA ALA A 360 -11.72 21.50 -3.24
C ALA A 360 -10.20 21.42 -3.38
N ALA A 361 -9.51 20.59 -2.59
CA ALA A 361 -8.06 20.52 -2.60
C ALA A 361 -7.52 19.28 -1.88
N ILE A 362 -6.27 18.94 -2.21
CA ILE A 362 -5.41 18.24 -1.27
C ILE A 362 -4.56 19.27 -0.50
N VAL A 363 -4.28 18.94 0.75
CA VAL A 363 -3.43 19.74 1.63
C VAL A 363 -2.23 18.93 2.07
N ALA A 364 -1.04 19.47 1.87
CA ALA A 364 0.20 18.88 2.39
C ALA A 364 0.86 19.80 3.43
N ASP A 365 1.67 19.21 4.31
CA ASP A 365 2.46 19.91 5.33
C ASP A 365 3.93 19.47 5.23
N THR A 366 4.83 20.41 4.94
CA THR A 366 6.26 20.13 4.75
C THR A 366 7.01 19.91 6.05
N SER A 367 6.41 20.22 7.21
CA SER A 367 6.98 19.95 8.52
C SER A 367 6.73 18.51 9.01
N LEU A 368 5.97 17.72 8.25
CA LEU A 368 5.54 16.37 8.60
C LEU A 368 6.10 15.34 7.62
N ARG A 369 6.17 14.09 8.07
CA ARG A 369 6.47 12.93 7.23
C ARG A 369 5.43 11.84 7.49
N SER A 370 4.99 11.20 6.41
CA SER A 370 4.04 10.09 6.49
C SER A 370 4.74 8.78 6.77
N PRO A 371 4.16 7.92 7.60
CA PRO A 371 4.64 6.56 7.75
C PRO A 371 4.37 5.77 6.47
N THR A 372 5.33 4.93 6.11
CA THR A 372 5.21 3.92 5.05
C THR A 372 5.40 2.53 5.64
N ILE A 373 5.04 1.50 4.90
CA ILE A 373 5.30 0.12 5.27
C ILE A 373 6.38 -0.43 4.34
N PRO A 374 7.59 -0.69 4.84
CA PRO A 374 8.64 -1.35 4.09
C PRO A 374 8.26 -2.79 3.75
N ILE A 375 8.52 -3.19 2.50
CA ILE A 375 8.34 -4.55 2.01
C ILE A 375 9.65 -4.98 1.35
N ASP A 376 10.31 -5.97 1.95
CA ASP A 376 11.53 -6.56 1.41
C ASP A 376 11.23 -7.92 0.80
N ILE A 377 11.62 -8.08 -0.44
CA ILE A 377 11.35 -9.27 -1.23
C ILE A 377 12.67 -9.84 -1.70
N SER A 378 13.01 -11.04 -1.24
CA SER A 378 14.15 -11.81 -1.74
C SER A 378 13.64 -12.93 -2.61
N ILE A 379 14.15 -13.06 -3.83
CA ILE A 379 13.73 -14.08 -4.79
C ILE A 379 14.92 -14.93 -5.18
N THR A 380 14.72 -16.24 -5.16
CA THR A 380 15.59 -17.24 -5.78
C THR A 380 14.79 -17.93 -6.86
N SER A 381 15.28 -17.95 -8.07
CA SER A 381 14.59 -18.54 -9.22
C SER A 381 15.54 -19.42 -10.02
N GLY A 382 15.08 -20.57 -10.46
CA GLY A 382 15.86 -21.40 -11.35
C GLY A 382 15.65 -22.92 -11.22
N THR A 383 16.61 -23.63 -11.80
CA THR A 383 16.71 -25.09 -11.75
C THR A 383 17.93 -25.50 -10.93
N ASP A 384 18.11 -26.79 -10.67
CA ASP A 384 19.30 -27.30 -9.95
C ASP A 384 20.63 -26.92 -10.61
N LYS A 385 20.61 -26.55 -11.90
CA LYS A 385 21.82 -26.22 -12.68
C LYS A 385 22.07 -24.73 -12.82
N HIS A 386 21.03 -23.89 -12.73
CA HIS A 386 21.12 -22.46 -12.91
C HIS A 386 20.18 -21.76 -11.92
N VAL A 387 20.73 -20.91 -11.05
CA VAL A 387 19.98 -20.21 -10.03
C VAL A 387 20.26 -18.72 -10.14
N GLU A 388 19.22 -17.93 -10.31
CA GLU A 388 19.22 -16.48 -10.23
C GLU A 388 18.74 -16.02 -8.87
N LYS A 389 19.28 -14.93 -8.38
CA LYS A 389 18.90 -14.31 -7.11
C LYS A 389 18.67 -12.82 -7.29
N GLY A 390 17.66 -12.32 -6.62
CA GLY A 390 17.40 -10.89 -6.60
C GLY A 390 16.71 -10.46 -5.31
N ALA A 391 16.74 -9.16 -5.12
CA ALA A 391 16.06 -8.54 -4.01
C ALA A 391 15.38 -7.26 -4.48
N PHE A 392 14.23 -6.95 -3.90
CA PHE A 392 13.51 -5.71 -4.10
C PHE A 392 13.21 -5.11 -2.73
N HIS A 393 13.44 -3.81 -2.64
CA HIS A 393 13.08 -3.02 -1.49
C HIS A 393 12.08 -1.94 -1.93
N VAL A 394 10.86 -2.02 -1.40
CA VAL A 394 9.80 -1.05 -1.67
C VAL A 394 9.17 -0.58 -0.37
N GLU A 395 8.72 0.65 -0.37
CA GLU A 395 7.88 1.18 0.70
C GLU A 395 6.51 1.50 0.13
N VAL A 396 5.47 1.06 0.83
CA VAL A 396 4.09 1.23 0.41
C VAL A 396 3.39 2.19 1.36
N LEU A 397 2.52 3.02 0.80
CA LEU A 397 1.62 3.90 1.55
C LEU A 397 0.93 3.15 2.69
N ASN A 398 0.98 3.70 3.91
CA ASN A 398 0.27 3.14 5.06
C ASN A 398 -1.18 3.64 5.09
N ASN A 399 -2.02 2.98 4.33
CA ASN A 399 -3.46 3.25 4.25
C ASN A 399 -4.23 1.93 4.30
N LYS A 400 -5.16 1.82 5.24
CA LYS A 400 -5.89 0.57 5.52
C LYS A 400 -6.62 -0.06 4.32
N PHE A 401 -6.97 0.74 3.31
CA PHE A 401 -7.66 0.28 2.11
C PHE A 401 -6.71 0.02 0.94
N LEU A 402 -5.69 0.84 0.78
CA LEU A 402 -4.81 0.77 -0.38
C LEU A 402 -3.59 -0.13 -0.15
N THR A 403 -3.04 -0.15 1.06
CA THR A 403 -1.81 -0.90 1.37
C THR A 403 -1.85 -2.36 0.90
N PRO A 404 -2.92 -3.15 1.18
CA PRO A 404 -2.91 -4.56 0.77
C PRO A 404 -2.82 -4.75 -0.74
N SER A 405 -3.53 -3.92 -1.52
CA SER A 405 -3.53 -3.99 -2.98
C SER A 405 -2.21 -3.49 -3.58
N LEU A 406 -1.66 -2.39 -3.05
CA LEU A 406 -0.38 -1.85 -3.48
C LEU A 406 0.78 -2.80 -3.16
N ALA A 407 0.77 -3.41 -1.96
CA ALA A 407 1.71 -4.45 -1.57
C ALA A 407 1.62 -5.67 -2.50
N GLY A 408 0.40 -6.10 -2.79
CA GLY A 408 0.15 -7.19 -3.75
C GLY A 408 0.70 -6.89 -5.14
N ALA A 409 0.50 -5.67 -5.66
CA ALA A 409 1.02 -5.25 -6.95
C ALA A 409 2.56 -5.23 -6.98
N ALA A 410 3.20 -4.73 -5.92
CA ALA A 410 4.65 -4.70 -5.82
C ALA A 410 5.25 -6.12 -5.76
N VAL A 411 4.70 -7.01 -4.93
CA VAL A 411 5.16 -8.39 -4.80
C VAL A 411 4.91 -9.18 -6.10
N MET A 412 3.74 -9.03 -6.72
CA MET A 412 3.46 -9.64 -8.02
C MET A 412 4.45 -9.16 -9.08
N ASN A 413 4.79 -7.88 -9.09
CA ASN A 413 5.78 -7.34 -10.01
C ASN A 413 7.17 -7.97 -9.82
N ALA A 414 7.62 -8.10 -8.57
CA ALA A 414 8.90 -8.73 -8.24
C ALA A 414 8.92 -10.21 -8.68
N ILE A 415 7.86 -10.97 -8.40
CA ILE A 415 7.74 -12.37 -8.82
C ILE A 415 7.74 -12.47 -10.36
N ASN A 416 6.96 -11.60 -11.03
CA ASN A 416 6.82 -11.63 -12.48
C ASN A 416 8.13 -11.29 -13.23
N TYR A 417 9.04 -10.55 -12.60
CA TYR A 417 10.37 -10.30 -13.16
C TYR A 417 11.18 -11.59 -13.30
N TYR A 418 11.05 -12.53 -12.35
CA TYR A 418 11.74 -13.82 -12.34
C TYR A 418 10.89 -14.97 -12.92
N LEU A 419 9.65 -14.72 -13.26
CA LEU A 419 8.71 -15.65 -13.85
C LEU A 419 7.99 -14.98 -15.04
N PRO A 420 8.71 -14.61 -16.11
CA PRO A 420 8.14 -13.84 -17.21
C PRO A 420 7.21 -14.66 -18.09
N ASP A 421 7.45 -15.97 -18.18
CA ASP A 421 6.72 -16.89 -19.04
C ASP A 421 5.71 -17.73 -18.26
N ARG A 422 4.76 -18.34 -18.98
CA ARG A 422 3.84 -19.33 -18.43
C ARG A 422 4.54 -20.68 -18.47
N ASP A 423 5.11 -21.06 -17.36
CA ASP A 423 5.81 -22.33 -17.21
C ASP A 423 5.38 -23.02 -15.91
N ASP A 424 5.63 -24.31 -15.81
CA ASP A 424 5.40 -25.05 -14.59
C ASP A 424 6.38 -24.60 -13.51
N VAL A 425 5.85 -24.04 -12.44
CA VAL A 425 6.65 -23.59 -11.31
C VAL A 425 6.09 -24.10 -9.99
N THR A 426 6.96 -24.61 -9.16
CA THR A 426 6.69 -24.85 -7.74
C THR A 426 7.34 -23.73 -6.93
N ALA A 427 6.52 -22.95 -6.24
CA ALA A 427 6.97 -21.81 -5.43
C ALA A 427 6.83 -22.12 -3.94
N ARG A 428 7.91 -21.85 -3.19
CA ARG A 428 7.90 -21.82 -1.74
C ARG A 428 8.06 -20.39 -1.27
N VAL A 429 7.09 -19.86 -0.53
CA VAL A 429 7.09 -18.48 -0.06
C VAL A 429 7.10 -18.45 1.46
N GLU A 430 8.17 -17.93 2.03
CA GLU A 430 8.23 -17.57 3.44
C GLU A 430 7.87 -16.10 3.57
N SER A 431 6.89 -15.77 4.39
CA SER A 431 6.49 -14.38 4.66
C SER A 431 6.44 -14.12 6.16
N GLN A 432 6.88 -12.91 6.55
CA GLN A 432 6.86 -12.45 7.93
C GLN A 432 6.28 -11.04 7.97
N VAL A 433 5.20 -10.87 8.72
CA VAL A 433 4.57 -9.56 8.98
C VAL A 433 4.94 -9.15 10.41
N ARG A 434 5.67 -8.05 10.54
CA ARG A 434 6.06 -7.49 11.84
C ARG A 434 5.08 -6.43 12.25
N ILE A 435 4.57 -6.56 13.47
CA ILE A 435 3.63 -5.63 14.09
C ILE A 435 4.27 -4.98 15.31
N LYS A 436 3.99 -3.70 15.50
CA LYS A 436 4.55 -2.92 16.61
C LYS A 436 4.14 -3.52 17.95
N GLY A 437 5.12 -3.81 18.80
CA GLY A 437 4.88 -4.32 20.14
C GLY A 437 4.36 -5.75 20.22
N GLY A 438 4.43 -6.53 19.13
CA GLY A 438 3.98 -7.91 19.10
C GLY A 438 4.98 -8.85 18.43
N GLU A 439 4.79 -10.15 18.65
CA GLU A 439 5.53 -11.18 17.93
C GLU A 439 5.17 -11.16 16.44
N PRO A 440 6.14 -11.43 15.54
CA PRO A 440 5.86 -11.51 14.11
C PRO A 440 4.84 -12.60 13.76
N ILE A 441 4.11 -12.39 12.68
CA ILE A 441 3.22 -13.39 12.09
C ILE A 441 3.94 -13.98 10.88
N SER A 442 4.25 -15.28 10.93
CA SER A 442 5.03 -15.95 9.90
C SER A 442 4.21 -17.02 9.19
N PHE A 443 4.40 -17.11 7.86
CA PHE A 443 3.79 -18.15 7.04
C PHE A 443 4.83 -18.82 6.16
N VAL A 444 4.56 -20.07 5.81
CA VAL A 444 5.26 -20.80 4.76
C VAL A 444 4.20 -21.34 3.81
N ASP A 445 4.13 -20.74 2.64
CA ASP A 445 3.23 -21.14 1.57
C ASP A 445 3.97 -22.03 0.59
N TYR A 446 3.28 -23.01 0.02
CA TYR A 446 3.82 -23.92 -0.98
C TYR A 446 2.77 -24.10 -2.07
N VAL A 447 3.08 -23.63 -3.28
CA VAL A 447 2.11 -23.56 -4.35
C VAL A 447 2.72 -24.01 -5.68
N TYR A 448 1.91 -24.69 -6.47
CA TYR A 448 2.18 -24.95 -7.85
C TYR A 448 1.38 -23.98 -8.74
N ALA A 449 2.02 -23.45 -9.75
CA ALA A 449 1.42 -22.55 -10.71
C ALA A 449 1.95 -22.89 -12.12
N ASN A 450 1.08 -22.78 -13.13
CA ASN A 450 1.40 -22.98 -14.54
C ASN A 450 0.93 -21.84 -15.44
N ASP A 451 0.45 -20.74 -14.87
CA ASP A 451 -0.09 -19.59 -15.58
C ASP A 451 0.50 -18.25 -15.13
N GLY A 452 1.68 -18.29 -14.48
CA GLY A 452 2.47 -17.13 -14.13
C GLY A 452 2.34 -16.66 -12.68
N ALA A 453 2.88 -15.48 -12.42
CA ALA A 453 3.06 -14.93 -11.08
C ALA A 453 1.76 -14.69 -10.28
N ALA A 454 0.62 -14.51 -10.96
CA ALA A 454 -0.65 -14.20 -10.31
C ALA A 454 -1.10 -15.31 -9.35
N ASN A 455 -0.97 -16.59 -9.74
CA ASN A 455 -1.32 -17.71 -8.88
C ASN A 455 -0.36 -17.86 -7.70
N VAL A 456 0.94 -17.64 -7.93
CA VAL A 456 1.92 -17.62 -6.83
C VAL A 456 1.56 -16.53 -5.82
N MET A 457 1.30 -15.31 -6.29
CA MET A 457 0.92 -14.18 -5.45
C MET A 457 -0.38 -14.43 -4.67
N GLY A 458 -1.39 -15.04 -5.32
CA GLY A 458 -2.67 -15.37 -4.69
C GLY A 458 -2.56 -16.31 -3.49
N ALA A 459 -1.50 -17.13 -3.42
CA ALA A 459 -1.24 -18.04 -2.31
C ALA A 459 -0.48 -17.37 -1.14
N VAL A 460 0.12 -16.18 -1.31
CA VAL A 460 0.96 -15.52 -0.28
C VAL A 460 0.11 -15.03 0.89
N ARG A 461 0.04 -15.84 1.97
CA ARG A 461 -0.76 -15.53 3.16
C ARG A 461 -0.27 -14.29 3.89
N GLY A 462 1.03 -14.01 3.87
CA GLY A 462 1.61 -12.80 4.47
C GLY A 462 1.07 -11.50 3.90
N LEU A 463 0.65 -11.48 2.60
CA LEU A 463 -0.04 -10.33 2.01
C LEU A 463 -1.53 -10.34 2.34
N ARG A 464 -2.15 -11.52 2.32
CA ARG A 464 -3.60 -11.66 2.58
C ARG A 464 -3.96 -11.31 4.02
N VAL A 465 -3.07 -11.53 4.98
CA VAL A 465 -3.28 -11.17 6.39
C VAL A 465 -3.29 -9.66 6.63
N LEU A 466 -2.73 -8.86 5.72
CA LEU A 466 -2.73 -7.39 5.85
C LEU A 466 -4.15 -6.83 5.94
N VAL A 467 -5.08 -7.35 5.14
CA VAL A 467 -6.48 -6.90 5.14
C VAL A 467 -7.12 -7.07 6.53
N PRO A 468 -7.23 -8.29 7.09
CA PRO A 468 -7.84 -8.47 8.39
C PRO A 468 -7.04 -7.85 9.55
N LEU A 469 -5.72 -7.61 9.41
CA LEU A 469 -4.94 -6.88 10.41
C LEU A 469 -5.27 -5.39 10.40
N MET A 470 -5.34 -4.76 9.22
CA MET A 470 -5.57 -3.32 9.10
C MET A 470 -7.05 -2.93 9.29
N LEU A 471 -7.98 -3.86 9.00
CA LEU A 471 -9.42 -3.64 9.11
C LEU A 471 -10.06 -4.33 10.32
N ASN A 472 -9.27 -4.89 11.27
CA ASN A 472 -9.84 -5.57 12.42
C ASN A 472 -10.67 -4.61 13.29
N PRO A 473 -11.79 -5.10 13.89
CA PRO A 473 -12.68 -4.26 14.68
C PRO A 473 -12.25 -4.11 16.15
N TYR A 474 -11.16 -4.78 16.57
CA TYR A 474 -10.83 -4.91 18.00
C TYR A 474 -9.92 -3.81 18.50
N ALA A 475 -8.80 -3.59 17.81
CA ALA A 475 -7.82 -2.57 18.20
C ALA A 475 -6.91 -2.20 17.01
N PRO A 476 -6.35 -0.98 17.01
CA PRO A 476 -5.40 -0.54 16.00
C PRO A 476 -4.17 -1.45 15.94
N VAL A 477 -3.76 -1.81 14.72
CA VAL A 477 -2.52 -2.54 14.47
C VAL A 477 -1.60 -1.70 13.59
N THR A 478 -0.38 -1.46 14.06
CA THR A 478 0.66 -0.82 13.26
C THR A 478 1.55 -1.91 12.66
N ILE A 479 1.56 -2.02 11.34
CA ILE A 479 2.47 -2.90 10.62
C ILE A 479 3.78 -2.14 10.43
N GLU A 480 4.88 -2.70 10.92
CA GLU A 480 6.20 -2.08 10.82
C GLU A 480 6.92 -2.48 9.53
N ARG A 481 6.74 -3.72 9.08
CA ARG A 481 7.45 -4.27 7.91
C ARG A 481 6.83 -5.59 7.45
N VAL A 482 7.01 -5.89 6.18
CA VAL A 482 6.70 -7.19 5.58
C VAL A 482 7.95 -7.73 4.89
N ASP A 483 8.43 -8.88 5.32
CA ASP A 483 9.56 -9.57 4.71
C ASP A 483 9.05 -10.79 3.93
N LEU A 484 9.48 -10.95 2.67
CA LEU A 484 9.15 -12.09 1.83
C LEU A 484 10.43 -12.73 1.28
N LYS A 485 10.45 -14.07 1.34
CA LYS A 485 11.46 -14.89 0.68
C LYS A 485 10.75 -15.87 -0.25
N VAL A 486 10.99 -15.73 -1.53
CA VAL A 486 10.35 -16.49 -2.60
C VAL A 486 11.39 -17.40 -3.25
N ASP A 487 11.13 -18.69 -3.26
CA ASP A 487 11.94 -19.70 -3.94
C ASP A 487 11.12 -20.32 -5.06
N LEU A 488 11.50 -20.04 -6.31
CA LEU A 488 10.83 -20.48 -7.53
C LEU A 488 11.65 -21.59 -8.17
N LYS A 489 11.08 -22.77 -8.27
CA LYS A 489 11.64 -23.92 -8.97
C LYS A 489 10.84 -24.22 -10.23
N PHE A 490 11.49 -24.24 -11.38
CA PHE A 490 10.85 -24.61 -12.65
C PHE A 490 10.67 -26.11 -12.73
N GLU A 491 9.72 -26.61 -11.95
CA GLU A 491 9.33 -28.02 -11.88
C GLU A 491 7.85 -28.14 -11.51
N ALA A 492 7.20 -29.15 -12.03
CA ALA A 492 5.84 -29.49 -11.66
C ALA A 492 5.83 -30.50 -10.50
N ASN A 493 6.04 -30.03 -9.28
CA ASN A 493 6.02 -30.87 -8.07
C ASN A 493 4.68 -30.75 -7.31
N TYR A 494 3.65 -31.38 -7.87
CA TYR A 494 2.26 -31.22 -7.45
C TYR A 494 1.53 -32.56 -7.38
N GLY A 495 0.56 -32.70 -6.47
CA GLY A 495 -0.36 -33.81 -6.35
C GLY A 495 -1.74 -33.38 -5.84
N GLU A 496 -2.79 -33.91 -6.46
CA GLU A 496 -4.17 -33.71 -6.04
C GLU A 496 -4.71 -34.94 -5.33
N ILE A 497 -5.22 -34.77 -4.11
CA ILE A 497 -5.79 -35.87 -3.31
C ILE A 497 -7.06 -36.35 -3.98
N LYS A 498 -7.12 -37.65 -4.29
CA LYS A 498 -8.31 -38.34 -4.76
C LYS A 498 -9.05 -39.05 -3.63
N GLU A 499 -8.32 -39.83 -2.84
CA GLU A 499 -8.94 -40.68 -1.84
C GLU A 499 -7.99 -40.96 -0.68
N VAL A 500 -8.54 -41.12 0.54
CA VAL A 500 -7.84 -41.61 1.72
C VAL A 500 -8.40 -42.96 2.14
N LYS A 501 -7.54 -43.92 2.43
CA LYS A 501 -7.91 -45.26 2.94
C LYS A 501 -7.15 -45.60 4.22
N VAL A 502 -7.84 -46.29 5.09
CA VAL A 502 -7.25 -46.95 6.26
C VAL A 502 -6.96 -48.39 5.89
N PRO A 503 -5.69 -48.84 5.94
CA PRO A 503 -5.33 -50.20 5.48
C PRO A 503 -6.00 -51.34 6.23
N THR A 504 -6.34 -51.09 7.49
CA THR A 504 -6.84 -52.12 8.46
C THR A 504 -8.33 -52.00 8.73
N SER A 505 -9.11 -51.30 7.94
CA SER A 505 -10.54 -50.98 8.13
C SER A 505 -10.88 -50.18 9.40
N ASP A 506 -10.10 -50.30 10.49
CA ASP A 506 -10.24 -49.59 11.74
C ASP A 506 -8.89 -48.96 12.14
N LEU A 507 -8.94 -47.80 12.81
CA LEU A 507 -7.77 -47.24 13.48
C LEU A 507 -7.59 -47.85 14.86
N VAL A 508 -6.35 -47.93 15.33
CA VAL A 508 -6.00 -48.38 16.67
C VAL A 508 -5.46 -47.17 17.44
N VAL A 509 -5.77 -47.07 18.74
CA VAL A 509 -5.17 -46.06 19.62
C VAL A 509 -3.64 -46.06 19.46
N GLY A 510 -3.04 -44.87 19.31
CA GLY A 510 -1.63 -44.68 19.03
C GLY A 510 -1.31 -44.46 17.56
N HIS A 511 -0.17 -44.97 17.15
CA HIS A 511 0.39 -44.73 15.79
C HIS A 511 -0.31 -45.58 14.73
N ASN A 512 -0.77 -44.94 13.66
CA ASN A 512 -1.33 -45.57 12.45
C ASN A 512 -0.75 -44.93 11.21
N THR A 513 -0.95 -45.56 10.05
CA THR A 513 -0.57 -45.06 8.75
C THR A 513 -1.77 -45.09 7.80
N LEU A 514 -2.07 -43.97 7.18
CA LEU A 514 -3.09 -43.86 6.15
C LEU A 514 -2.46 -44.01 4.77
N LYS A 515 -3.21 -44.56 3.82
CA LYS A 515 -2.85 -44.58 2.39
C LYS A 515 -3.60 -43.46 1.69
N VAL A 516 -2.88 -42.50 1.12
CA VAL A 516 -3.46 -41.37 0.36
C VAL A 516 -3.17 -41.55 -1.11
N LEU A 517 -4.22 -41.75 -1.89
CA LEU A 517 -4.16 -41.80 -3.33
C LEU A 517 -4.19 -40.39 -3.89
N MET A 518 -3.20 -40.01 -4.71
CA MET A 518 -3.11 -38.72 -5.38
C MET A 518 -2.90 -38.90 -6.87
N SER A 519 -3.38 -37.95 -7.67
CA SER A 519 -3.00 -37.75 -9.06
C SER A 519 -1.88 -36.73 -9.15
N THR A 520 -0.77 -37.05 -9.75
CA THR A 520 0.33 -36.12 -10.01
C THR A 520 0.06 -35.30 -11.27
N TRP A 521 0.85 -34.23 -11.49
CA TRP A 521 0.70 -33.32 -12.63
C TRP A 521 0.72 -34.05 -14.00
N ASP A 522 1.46 -35.16 -14.11
CA ASP A 522 1.55 -35.99 -15.34
C ASP A 522 0.43 -37.04 -15.45
N GLY A 523 -0.60 -36.94 -14.62
CA GLY A 523 -1.78 -37.80 -14.61
C GLY A 523 -1.57 -39.17 -13.99
N LYS A 524 -0.40 -39.46 -13.42
CA LYS A 524 -0.14 -40.74 -12.77
C LYS A 524 -0.73 -40.76 -11.37
N ASP A 525 -1.26 -41.91 -11.00
CA ASP A 525 -1.71 -42.15 -9.64
C ASP A 525 -0.55 -42.63 -8.77
N VAL A 526 -0.37 -41.98 -7.63
CA VAL A 526 0.62 -42.33 -6.62
C VAL A 526 -0.05 -42.52 -5.28
N VAL A 527 0.46 -43.45 -4.47
CA VAL A 527 0.00 -43.67 -3.10
C VAL A 527 1.10 -43.25 -2.15
N GLU A 528 0.76 -42.33 -1.25
CA GLU A 528 1.66 -41.89 -0.16
C GLU A 528 1.18 -42.40 1.20
N ASP A 529 2.16 -42.75 2.03
CA ASP A 529 1.95 -43.13 3.42
C ASP A 529 1.98 -41.90 4.31
N VAL A 530 0.86 -41.63 4.98
CA VAL A 530 0.70 -40.47 5.83
C VAL A 530 0.42 -40.92 7.28
N PRO A 531 1.26 -40.58 8.25
CA PRO A 531 1.08 -41.02 9.64
C PRO A 531 -0.10 -40.28 10.27
N VAL A 532 -0.77 -40.97 11.21
CA VAL A 532 -1.79 -40.41 12.10
C VAL A 532 -1.66 -40.97 13.49
N ASP A 533 -1.71 -40.10 14.51
CA ASP A 533 -1.74 -40.46 15.92
C ASP A 533 -3.16 -40.36 16.45
N VAL A 534 -3.64 -41.44 16.98
CA VAL A 534 -5.00 -41.56 17.52
C VAL A 534 -4.94 -41.53 19.07
N PRO A 535 -5.52 -40.50 19.71
CA PRO A 535 -5.54 -40.35 21.16
C PRO A 535 -6.37 -41.48 21.85
N ASP A 536 -6.00 -41.81 23.08
CA ASP A 536 -6.64 -42.86 23.91
C ASP A 536 -8.13 -42.58 24.15
N ASN A 537 -8.51 -41.32 24.31
CA ASN A 537 -9.90 -40.91 24.58
C ASN A 537 -10.85 -41.14 23.37
N LEU A 538 -10.33 -41.50 22.21
CA LEU A 538 -11.13 -41.85 21.02
C LEU A 538 -11.40 -43.36 20.93
N ALA A 539 -10.89 -44.18 21.84
CA ALA A 539 -11.13 -45.62 21.86
C ALA A 539 -12.63 -45.97 21.87
N GLY A 540 -13.06 -46.84 20.97
CA GLY A 540 -14.45 -47.26 20.84
C GLY A 540 -15.35 -46.31 20.04
N SER A 541 -14.87 -45.13 19.66
CA SER A 541 -15.63 -44.12 18.90
C SER A 541 -15.53 -44.32 17.40
N ILE A 542 -16.43 -43.67 16.66
CA ILE A 542 -16.33 -43.49 15.22
C ILE A 542 -15.88 -42.02 15.00
N VAL A 543 -14.81 -41.85 14.22
CA VAL A 543 -14.23 -40.55 13.88
C VAL A 543 -14.26 -40.31 12.41
N GLN A 544 -14.42 -39.06 11.99
CA GLN A 544 -14.14 -38.64 10.62
C GLN A 544 -12.65 -38.29 10.53
N VAL A 545 -11.94 -38.97 9.65
CA VAL A 545 -10.54 -38.68 9.33
C VAL A 545 -10.52 -37.80 8.09
N GLU A 546 -9.93 -36.61 8.18
CA GLU A 546 -9.69 -35.71 7.04
C GLU A 546 -8.19 -35.57 6.81
N VAL A 547 -7.78 -35.70 5.54
CA VAL A 547 -6.39 -35.49 5.10
C VAL A 547 -6.36 -34.35 4.10
N CYS A 548 -5.48 -33.36 4.31
CA CYS A 548 -5.27 -32.23 3.43
C CYS A 548 -3.86 -31.65 3.63
N ALA A 549 -3.49 -30.65 2.79
CA ALA A 549 -2.32 -29.81 3.06
C ALA A 549 -2.54 -28.95 4.31
N GLY A 550 -1.46 -28.55 4.96
CA GLY A 550 -1.54 -27.75 6.19
C GLY A 550 -2.25 -26.42 6.01
N ASP A 551 -2.01 -25.72 4.91
CA ASP A 551 -2.64 -24.45 4.57
C ASP A 551 -4.14 -24.56 4.22
N ALA A 552 -4.57 -25.74 3.79
CA ALA A 552 -5.98 -26.08 3.59
C ALA A 552 -6.67 -26.61 4.85
N ALA A 553 -5.92 -26.91 5.91
CA ALA A 553 -6.46 -27.48 7.13
C ALA A 553 -7.36 -26.49 7.87
N LYS A 554 -8.48 -26.98 8.39
CA LYS A 554 -9.39 -26.18 9.21
C LYS A 554 -8.67 -25.64 10.45
N LEU A 555 -8.85 -24.36 10.74
CA LEU A 555 -8.28 -23.73 11.93
C LEU A 555 -8.83 -24.41 13.20
N ASP A 556 -7.93 -24.81 14.09
CA ASP A 556 -8.26 -25.36 15.42
C ASP A 556 -8.23 -24.25 16.47
N ALA A 557 -9.10 -23.26 16.29
CA ALA A 557 -9.28 -22.17 17.24
C ALA A 557 -10.71 -21.65 17.14
N PRO A 558 -11.28 -21.16 18.27
CA PRO A 558 -12.56 -20.47 18.23
C PRO A 558 -12.46 -19.17 17.42
N PRO A 559 -13.59 -18.64 16.93
CA PRO A 559 -13.62 -17.33 16.30
C PRO A 559 -13.01 -16.25 17.19
N PRO A 560 -12.19 -15.34 16.65
CA PRO A 560 -11.57 -14.29 17.44
C PRO A 560 -12.62 -13.35 18.06
N VAL A 561 -12.39 -12.95 19.29
CA VAL A 561 -13.24 -12.01 20.06
C VAL A 561 -12.49 -10.73 20.43
N ASP A 562 -11.17 -10.73 20.27
CA ASP A 562 -10.25 -9.63 20.55
C ASP A 562 -9.00 -9.71 19.65
N LEU A 563 -8.14 -8.68 19.70
CA LEU A 563 -6.91 -8.67 18.92
C LEU A 563 -5.94 -9.80 19.30
N PRO A 564 -5.69 -10.14 20.58
CA PRO A 564 -4.85 -11.27 20.93
C PRO A 564 -5.33 -12.59 20.33
N SER A 565 -6.62 -12.90 20.39
CA SER A 565 -7.19 -14.12 19.78
C SER A 565 -7.11 -14.12 18.26
N LEU A 566 -7.27 -12.96 17.61
CA LEU A 566 -7.06 -12.80 16.17
C LEU A 566 -5.60 -13.10 15.78
N LEU A 567 -4.64 -12.52 16.50
CA LEU A 567 -3.21 -12.76 16.25
C LEU A 567 -2.83 -14.22 16.54
N HIS A 568 -3.40 -14.82 17.59
CA HIS A 568 -3.23 -16.23 17.87
C HIS A 568 -3.75 -17.12 16.75
N ALA A 569 -4.93 -16.79 16.21
CA ALA A 569 -5.51 -17.50 15.07
C ALA A 569 -4.59 -17.47 13.85
N PHE A 570 -3.99 -16.33 13.50
CA PHE A 570 -3.03 -16.24 12.39
C PHE A 570 -1.78 -17.08 12.64
N ARG A 571 -1.21 -17.03 13.84
CA ARG A 571 -0.01 -17.82 14.20
C ARG A 571 -0.27 -19.32 14.27
N SER A 572 -1.54 -19.71 14.42
CA SER A 572 -1.96 -21.13 14.47
C SER A 572 -2.19 -21.74 13.08
N LEU A 573 -2.13 -20.93 12.00
CA LEU A 573 -2.24 -21.43 10.63
C LEU A 573 -1.04 -22.29 10.29
N LEU A 574 -1.31 -23.45 9.68
CA LEU A 574 -0.27 -24.42 9.36
C LEU A 574 0.42 -24.08 8.03
N PRO A 575 1.72 -24.43 7.87
CA PRO A 575 2.42 -24.25 6.60
C PRO A 575 1.87 -25.19 5.51
N GLY A 576 1.94 -24.76 4.25
CA GLY A 576 1.56 -25.58 3.10
C GLY A 576 2.51 -26.75 2.80
N THR A 577 3.66 -26.78 3.49
CA THR A 577 4.70 -27.82 3.33
C THR A 577 4.48 -29.06 4.20
N ILE A 578 3.30 -29.19 4.80
CA ILE A 578 2.98 -30.35 5.65
C ILE A 578 1.66 -31.00 5.26
N TRP A 579 1.55 -32.28 5.56
CA TRP A 579 0.30 -33.00 5.68
C TRP A 579 -0.39 -32.64 6.99
N ALA A 580 -1.68 -32.39 6.95
CA ALA A 580 -2.54 -32.25 8.10
C ALA A 580 -3.57 -33.38 8.10
N VAL A 581 -3.43 -34.32 9.03
CA VAL A 581 -4.43 -35.37 9.28
C VAL A 581 -5.24 -34.96 10.50
N THR A 582 -6.53 -34.72 10.29
CA THR A 582 -7.43 -34.25 11.35
C THR A 582 -8.48 -35.30 11.65
N LEU A 583 -8.60 -35.64 12.93
CA LEU A 583 -9.64 -36.50 13.46
C LEU A 583 -10.75 -35.66 14.10
N TYR A 584 -11.97 -35.82 13.62
CA TYR A 584 -13.16 -35.18 14.17
C TYR A 584 -13.98 -36.24 14.92
N PRO A 585 -14.06 -36.16 16.26
CA PRO A 585 -14.96 -37.02 17.03
C PRO A 585 -16.42 -36.62 16.75
N ALA A 586 -17.35 -37.52 17.10
CA ALA A 586 -18.77 -37.26 16.96
C ALA A 586 -19.29 -36.24 17.98
N ASP A 587 -18.60 -36.10 19.12
CA ASP A 587 -18.99 -35.25 20.23
C ASP A 587 -18.73 -33.76 19.91
N GLU A 588 -19.66 -32.90 20.29
CA GLU A 588 -19.60 -31.45 20.08
C GLU A 588 -19.18 -30.74 21.37
N GLY A 589 -18.33 -29.72 21.27
CA GLY A 589 -17.98 -28.80 22.34
C GLY A 589 -18.55 -27.40 22.08
N VAL A 590 -18.36 -26.49 23.02
CA VAL A 590 -18.77 -25.08 22.90
C VAL A 590 -17.58 -24.18 23.13
N ALA A 591 -17.44 -23.16 22.26
CA ALA A 591 -16.60 -22.02 22.52
C ALA A 591 -17.42 -20.92 23.20
N LEU A 592 -17.05 -20.57 24.43
CA LEU A 592 -17.71 -19.53 25.21
C LEU A 592 -16.72 -18.38 25.45
N ASP A 593 -17.08 -17.18 24.99
CA ASP A 593 -16.22 -15.98 25.09
C ASP A 593 -14.74 -16.25 24.67
N GLY A 594 -14.56 -16.96 23.54
CA GLY A 594 -13.23 -17.30 23.01
C GLY A 594 -12.50 -18.44 23.74
N LYS A 595 -13.08 -19.06 24.76
CA LYS A 595 -12.53 -20.22 25.47
C LYS A 595 -13.26 -21.49 25.08
N LEU A 596 -12.48 -22.54 24.82
CA LEU A 596 -13.01 -23.87 24.55
C LEU A 596 -13.46 -24.57 25.85
N VAL A 597 -14.72 -24.97 25.88
CA VAL A 597 -15.27 -25.83 26.95
C VAL A 597 -15.55 -27.19 26.33
N ARG A 598 -14.78 -28.19 26.76
CA ARG A 598 -14.89 -29.60 26.32
C ARG A 598 -15.74 -30.38 27.33
N ASP A 599 -16.23 -31.51 26.89
CA ASP A 599 -16.88 -32.52 27.76
C ASP A 599 -18.11 -31.99 28.50
N LEU A 600 -18.91 -31.13 27.86
CA LEU A 600 -20.17 -30.67 28.41
C LEU A 600 -21.24 -31.77 28.30
N PRO A 601 -22.03 -32.01 29.36
CA PRO A 601 -23.19 -32.90 29.27
C PRO A 601 -24.22 -32.33 28.30
N GLN A 602 -24.99 -33.20 27.61
CA GLN A 602 -25.95 -32.82 26.59
C GLN A 602 -26.93 -31.73 27.06
N SER A 603 -27.36 -31.82 28.33
CA SER A 603 -28.25 -30.80 28.94
C SER A 603 -27.63 -29.40 29.03
N ALA A 604 -26.29 -29.31 29.14
CA ALA A 604 -25.58 -28.03 29.11
C ALA A 604 -25.41 -27.52 27.65
N LEU A 605 -25.13 -28.42 26.73
CA LEU A 605 -25.06 -28.12 25.30
C LEU A 605 -26.42 -27.58 24.80
N ASP A 606 -27.54 -28.19 25.17
CA ASP A 606 -28.89 -27.77 24.81
C ASP A 606 -29.22 -26.36 25.35
N LYS A 607 -28.74 -26.03 26.55
CA LYS A 607 -28.92 -24.69 27.15
C LYS A 607 -28.04 -23.63 26.53
N LEU A 608 -26.87 -24.02 26.04
CA LEU A 608 -25.90 -23.14 25.38
C LEU A 608 -26.16 -23.05 23.88
N HIS A 609 -27.12 -23.83 23.35
CA HIS A 609 -27.48 -23.81 21.93
C HIS A 609 -27.90 -22.41 21.53
N PRO A 610 -27.32 -21.84 20.52
CA PRO A 610 -27.48 -20.45 20.20
C PRO A 610 -28.86 -20.15 19.62
N GLN A 611 -29.65 -19.38 20.36
CA GLN A 611 -30.99 -18.94 19.91
C GLN A 611 -31.01 -17.55 19.25
N SER A 612 -29.91 -16.82 19.18
CA SER A 612 -29.84 -15.48 18.57
C SER A 612 -28.48 -15.10 18.03
N HIS A 613 -28.42 -14.13 17.11
CA HIS A 613 -27.21 -13.65 16.45
C HIS A 613 -26.22 -12.85 17.33
N THR A 614 -26.52 -12.66 18.60
CA THR A 614 -25.68 -11.91 19.57
C THR A 614 -24.83 -12.80 20.47
N GLN A 615 -24.32 -13.93 19.97
CA GLN A 615 -23.92 -15.03 20.84
C GLN A 615 -22.49 -14.98 21.32
N ARG A 616 -22.34 -15.14 22.63
CA ARG A 616 -21.08 -15.45 23.31
C ARG A 616 -20.70 -16.93 23.25
N ALA A 617 -21.65 -17.82 22.94
CA ALA A 617 -21.44 -19.27 22.81
C ALA A 617 -21.54 -19.71 21.34
N GLN A 618 -20.55 -20.47 20.88
CA GLN A 618 -20.52 -21.04 19.53
C GLN A 618 -20.21 -22.53 19.62
N LEU A 619 -20.91 -23.35 18.81
CA LEU A 619 -20.59 -24.76 18.71
C LEU A 619 -19.18 -24.96 18.15
N TYR A 620 -18.37 -25.70 18.85
CA TYR A 620 -17.02 -26.04 18.47
C TYR A 620 -16.77 -27.53 18.60
N ARG A 621 -16.33 -28.17 17.52
CA ARG A 621 -15.96 -29.57 17.54
C ARG A 621 -14.47 -29.67 17.84
N PRO A 622 -14.07 -30.27 19.01
CA PRO A 622 -12.67 -30.49 19.29
C PRO A 622 -12.06 -31.42 18.23
N ILE A 623 -10.81 -31.16 17.86
CA ILE A 623 -10.11 -31.94 16.85
C ILE A 623 -8.80 -32.48 17.44
N SER A 624 -8.37 -33.67 16.96
CA SER A 624 -7.02 -34.16 17.13
C SER A 624 -6.30 -34.09 15.79
N ARG A 625 -5.07 -33.57 15.75
CA ARG A 625 -4.35 -33.36 14.49
C ARG A 625 -2.93 -33.84 14.53
N THR A 626 -2.59 -34.72 13.58
CA THR A 626 -1.23 -35.15 13.31
C THR A 626 -0.67 -34.33 12.13
N LYS A 627 0.60 -33.93 12.24
CA LYS A 627 1.33 -33.14 11.25
C LYS A 627 2.56 -33.92 10.79
N SER A 628 2.80 -33.98 9.49
CA SER A 628 4.01 -34.59 8.91
C SER A 628 4.47 -33.82 7.66
N PRO A 629 5.75 -33.86 7.28
CA PRO A 629 6.24 -33.17 6.09
C PRO A 629 5.60 -33.70 4.82
N ALA A 630 5.21 -32.79 3.91
CA ALA A 630 4.78 -33.11 2.55
C ALA A 630 5.98 -33.00 1.59
N LYS A 631 6.10 -33.94 0.65
CA LYS A 631 7.19 -33.99 -0.33
C LYS A 631 6.90 -33.15 -1.59
N ARG A 632 5.66 -32.76 -1.78
CA ARG A 632 5.16 -32.00 -2.94
C ARG A 632 4.09 -31.01 -2.52
N VAL A 633 3.72 -30.10 -3.42
CA VAL A 633 2.51 -29.29 -3.26
C VAL A 633 1.30 -30.23 -3.25
N VAL A 634 0.47 -30.12 -2.23
CA VAL A 634 -0.71 -30.96 -2.07
C VAL A 634 -1.96 -30.11 -2.25
N ASN A 635 -2.83 -30.51 -3.17
CA ASN A 635 -4.14 -29.89 -3.35
C ASN A 635 -5.27 -30.84 -2.97
N GLY A 636 -6.43 -30.25 -2.68
CA GLY A 636 -7.60 -31.02 -2.34
C GLY A 636 -7.61 -31.53 -0.90
N SER A 637 -8.62 -32.28 -0.60
CA SER A 637 -8.80 -32.96 0.70
C SER A 637 -9.66 -34.19 0.49
N SER A 638 -9.43 -35.22 1.29
CA SER A 638 -10.29 -36.40 1.34
C SER A 638 -10.60 -36.76 2.77
N SER A 639 -11.79 -37.29 3.01
CA SER A 639 -12.21 -37.73 4.33
C SER A 639 -12.93 -39.09 4.31
N THR A 640 -12.79 -39.84 5.38
CA THR A 640 -13.47 -41.11 5.57
C THR A 640 -13.92 -41.28 7.03
N LEU A 641 -14.96 -42.08 7.25
CA LEU A 641 -15.40 -42.46 8.58
C LEU A 641 -14.74 -43.79 8.98
N VAL A 642 -14.19 -43.83 10.21
CA VAL A 642 -13.43 -44.98 10.68
C VAL A 642 -13.75 -45.23 12.17
N ARG A 643 -13.84 -46.48 12.55
CA ARG A 643 -13.93 -46.90 13.97
C ARG A 643 -12.52 -46.90 14.58
N VAL A 644 -12.44 -46.48 15.84
CA VAL A 644 -11.21 -46.53 16.63
C VAL A 644 -11.31 -47.72 17.59
N ARG A 645 -10.36 -48.64 17.53
CA ARG A 645 -10.24 -49.75 18.49
C ARG A 645 -9.29 -49.37 19.62
N ALA A 646 -9.57 -49.88 20.83
CA ALA A 646 -8.56 -49.92 21.86
C ALA A 646 -7.41 -50.84 21.44
N ARG A 647 -6.21 -50.60 21.96
CA ARG A 647 -5.05 -51.46 21.72
C ARG A 647 -5.32 -52.88 22.18
#